data_5c3b52b031735cd581dbe420fefd8f1f
#
_entry.id   5c3b52b031735cd581dbe420fefd8f1f
#
_cell.length_a   1.000
_cell.length_b   1.000
_cell.length_c   1.000
_cell.angle_alpha   90.00
_cell.angle_beta   90.00
_cell.angle_gamma   90.00
#
_symmetry.space_group_name_H-M   'P 1'
#
loop_
_entity.id
_entity.type
_entity.pdbx_description
1 polymer ?
#
loop_
_entity_poly.entity_id
_entity_poly.type
_entity_poly.pdbx_seq_one_letter_code
_entity_poly.pdbx_strand_id
1 'polypeptide(L)'
;MADRQAPNRAQLRKILQAFSPSGFEAFLLDYLPEVHRRLSTGMDKTKQVNLCFELCDNERVWTALSEAAPLMEEAARCLTRQSDPSATQVSDPTMIVLPCPNERFIGRRDALDDVHRLLSKHRAVAIAGLGGVGKSSLMLQYAYEQSERKHYSLVFWMLATDVGAVEHGLLELGQYLRAQGRADAMPSEREPAQVRRWVLAWLNRERDWLILWDNADDLDSLRQLVPNRRQGFLLCTTRSPDPQTLGMNPYRLHELPPDEAVALLEERSGRSTESPQERVAAETLASTLGYLPLALEQAGAYIARHDCTFSSYLKRYQRQRLDLFPLGHDRASVHTVWSISFNQVAAECEAAADLLRVSAFWSPDFIPDRLVIEGASAGLLGEHLQHAVAAEEPDLDAIFGPLLRHSLIRRHAERKGYSVHRLVQTFVCHGLGAEHEMRWATRAALTLHATFPKTVSFTNWAVCQEMVPSTEEFCGHCVRLGLAMPEIARLLTGAAVFLKEQASFQRAMPLVRQALHIWQQVLGNADPDTVESLTGVASLLYELGKPQEAEPLLRRALQIQERTLGPAHPDTAQALNNLALLLHEQGQLQEAELLYRRALQVQEETLGPTHVDAAQSLNNIGTLLHDLGQLQDATDFYRRALQIHEQCLGSTHPDTAKSLSNLGMLLKDQYQFEAASPLLQRALQIREQVLGKSHPNTALSLNNLASLLLQQQQTAEAEKLLQRAIDILEVSLGTDHLWTQRARANLNELQRAYVSF
;
A
#
# COMPACT_ATOMS: atom_id res chain seq x y z
N MET A 1 36.46 -40.23 -14.91
CA MET A 1 36.94 -39.06 -14.18
C MET A 1 37.78 -39.45 -12.98
N ALA A 2 38.92 -40.08 -13.24
CA ALA A 2 39.93 -40.39 -12.23
C ALA A 2 41.04 -39.34 -12.36
N ASP A 3 41.57 -38.87 -11.23
CA ASP A 3 42.63 -37.85 -11.05
C ASP A 3 42.23 -36.35 -11.00
N ARG A 4 41.25 -36.04 -10.20
CA ARG A 4 41.18 -34.67 -9.63
C ARG A 4 41.24 -34.77 -8.10
N GLN A 5 42.28 -34.17 -7.50
CA GLN A 5 42.34 -33.99 -6.04
C GLN A 5 41.01 -33.44 -5.50
N ALA A 6 40.51 -34.03 -4.42
CA ALA A 6 39.27 -33.61 -3.79
C ALA A 6 39.35 -32.08 -3.46
N PRO A 7 38.30 -31.30 -3.77
CA PRO A 7 38.27 -29.87 -3.51
C PRO A 7 38.48 -29.59 -2.02
N ASN A 8 39.15 -28.47 -1.71
CA ASN A 8 39.29 -28.06 -0.32
C ASN A 8 37.95 -27.60 0.27
N ARG A 9 37.86 -27.50 1.61
CA ARG A 9 36.64 -27.13 2.34
C ARG A 9 36.01 -25.81 1.86
N ALA A 10 36.80 -24.85 1.44
CA ALA A 10 36.29 -23.54 0.94
C ALA A 10 35.64 -23.69 -0.45
N GLN A 11 36.19 -24.54 -1.29
CA GLN A 11 35.61 -24.86 -2.61
C GLN A 11 34.32 -25.68 -2.48
N LEU A 12 34.28 -26.66 -1.59
CA LEU A 12 33.06 -27.42 -1.30
C LEU A 12 31.95 -26.53 -0.75
N ARG A 13 32.29 -25.58 0.12
CA ARG A 13 31.34 -24.59 0.63
C ARG A 13 30.70 -23.76 -0.48
N LYS A 14 31.50 -23.29 -1.43
CA LYS A 14 30.99 -22.52 -2.58
C LYS A 14 30.02 -23.34 -3.44
N ILE A 15 30.35 -24.61 -3.65
CA ILE A 15 29.50 -25.54 -4.41
C ILE A 15 28.16 -25.73 -3.69
N LEU A 16 28.15 -26.02 -2.38
CA LEU A 16 26.93 -26.20 -1.61
C LEU A 16 26.07 -24.91 -1.52
N GLN A 17 26.69 -23.74 -1.49
CA GLN A 17 26.00 -22.45 -1.52
C GLN A 17 25.36 -22.13 -2.87
N ALA A 18 25.86 -22.72 -3.97
CA ALA A 18 25.36 -22.49 -5.32
C ALA A 18 24.04 -23.24 -5.64
N PHE A 19 23.63 -24.22 -4.86
CA PHE A 19 22.36 -24.92 -5.05
C PHE A 19 21.18 -23.95 -4.83
N SER A 20 20.09 -24.18 -5.55
CA SER A 20 18.79 -23.58 -5.18
C SER A 20 18.32 -24.10 -3.81
N PRO A 21 17.46 -23.37 -3.05
CA PRO A 21 16.98 -23.87 -1.76
C PRO A 21 16.33 -25.25 -1.84
N SER A 22 15.49 -25.51 -2.84
CA SER A 22 14.85 -26.80 -3.08
C SER A 22 15.83 -27.87 -3.55
N GLY A 23 16.78 -27.52 -4.42
CA GLY A 23 17.83 -28.42 -4.88
C GLY A 23 18.78 -28.80 -3.75
N PHE A 24 19.08 -27.90 -2.81
CA PHE A 24 19.91 -28.18 -1.65
C PHE A 24 19.21 -29.09 -0.64
N GLU A 25 17.93 -28.92 -0.42
CA GLU A 25 17.12 -29.78 0.45
C GLU A 25 17.00 -31.19 -0.12
N ALA A 26 16.75 -31.34 -1.43
CA ALA A 26 16.77 -32.64 -2.12
C ALA A 26 18.16 -33.30 -2.03
N PHE A 27 19.25 -32.56 -2.24
CA PHE A 27 20.59 -33.05 -2.07
C PHE A 27 20.87 -33.58 -0.65
N LEU A 28 20.44 -32.84 0.39
CA LEU A 28 20.61 -33.28 1.77
C LEU A 28 19.77 -34.50 2.10
N LEU A 29 18.55 -34.58 1.59
CA LEU A 29 17.66 -35.74 1.82
C LEU A 29 18.22 -37.01 1.18
N ASP A 30 18.67 -36.94 -0.07
CA ASP A 30 19.03 -38.10 -0.88
C ASP A 30 20.48 -38.56 -0.64
N TYR A 31 21.41 -37.62 -0.43
CA TYR A 31 22.84 -37.92 -0.41
C TYR A 31 23.52 -37.70 0.95
N LEU A 32 22.93 -36.85 1.82
CA LEU A 32 23.43 -36.62 3.19
C LEU A 32 22.28 -36.69 4.23
N PRO A 33 21.55 -37.80 4.34
CA PRO A 33 20.40 -37.95 5.21
C PRO A 33 20.73 -37.77 6.69
N GLU A 34 21.99 -37.98 7.11
CA GLU A 34 22.46 -37.68 8.45
C GLU A 34 22.46 -36.20 8.79
N VAL A 35 22.67 -35.33 7.81
CA VAL A 35 22.60 -33.88 7.93
C VAL A 35 21.13 -33.43 7.90
N HIS A 36 20.35 -33.94 6.93
CA HIS A 36 18.94 -33.62 6.77
C HIS A 36 18.13 -33.90 8.05
N ARG A 37 18.37 -35.02 8.73
CA ARG A 37 17.68 -35.35 10.00
C ARG A 37 17.94 -34.39 11.15
N ARG A 38 19.00 -33.58 11.07
CA ARG A 38 19.34 -32.58 12.10
C ARG A 38 18.97 -31.14 11.72
N LEU A 39 18.29 -30.94 10.59
CA LEU A 39 17.76 -29.63 10.24
C LEU A 39 16.61 -29.25 11.20
N SER A 40 16.63 -28.03 11.67
CA SER A 40 15.53 -27.43 12.42
C SER A 40 14.77 -26.42 11.57
N THR A 41 13.48 -26.31 11.81
CA THR A 41 12.61 -25.33 11.12
C THR A 41 13.18 -23.91 11.29
N GLY A 42 13.38 -23.20 10.18
CA GLY A 42 13.91 -21.82 10.19
C GLY A 42 15.45 -21.69 10.14
N MET A 43 16.19 -22.79 9.93
CA MET A 43 17.63 -22.72 9.75
C MET A 43 17.97 -22.15 8.36
N ASP A 44 18.73 -21.03 8.33
CA ASP A 44 19.19 -20.44 7.08
C ASP A 44 20.22 -21.33 6.35
N LYS A 45 20.36 -21.14 5.04
CA LYS A 45 21.23 -21.96 4.19
C LYS A 45 22.70 -21.97 4.64
N THR A 46 23.19 -20.87 5.19
CA THR A 46 24.57 -20.79 5.68
C THR A 46 24.80 -21.71 6.87
N LYS A 47 23.83 -21.79 7.79
CA LYS A 47 23.86 -22.70 8.93
C LYS A 47 23.71 -24.15 8.48
N GLN A 48 22.86 -24.42 7.48
CA GLN A 48 22.71 -25.76 6.88
C GLN A 48 24.01 -26.24 6.25
N VAL A 49 24.71 -25.39 5.48
CA VAL A 49 26.01 -25.67 4.90
C VAL A 49 27.07 -25.90 5.97
N ASN A 50 27.07 -25.12 7.05
CA ASN A 50 27.98 -25.33 8.19
C ASN A 50 27.74 -26.69 8.84
N LEU A 51 26.48 -27.08 9.01
CA LEU A 51 26.10 -28.38 9.57
C LEU A 51 26.61 -29.56 8.74
N CYS A 52 26.67 -29.43 7.40
CA CYS A 52 27.31 -30.45 6.56
C CYS A 52 28.75 -30.70 6.96
N PHE A 53 29.53 -29.67 7.28
CA PHE A 53 30.93 -29.79 7.66
C PHE A 53 31.17 -30.03 9.17
N GLU A 54 30.12 -29.98 9.98
CA GLU A 54 30.16 -30.42 11.38
C GLU A 54 29.90 -31.91 11.53
N LEU A 55 29.06 -32.45 10.64
CA LEU A 55 28.62 -33.86 10.70
C LEU A 55 29.35 -34.78 9.72
N CYS A 56 29.90 -34.22 8.63
CA CYS A 56 30.58 -34.96 7.58
C CYS A 56 31.98 -34.39 7.33
N ASP A 57 32.94 -35.25 7.02
CA ASP A 57 34.26 -34.80 6.54
C ASP A 57 34.19 -34.32 5.07
N ASN A 58 35.27 -33.73 4.59
CA ASN A 58 35.33 -33.18 3.23
C ASN A 58 35.21 -34.28 2.15
N GLU A 59 35.67 -35.49 2.45
CA GLU A 59 35.64 -36.63 1.53
C GLU A 59 34.22 -37.17 1.38
N ARG A 60 33.47 -37.27 2.47
CA ARG A 60 32.06 -37.66 2.48
C ARG A 60 31.17 -36.63 1.74
N VAL A 61 31.39 -35.32 1.95
CA VAL A 61 30.67 -34.26 1.23
C VAL A 61 31.00 -34.29 -0.26
N TRP A 62 32.24 -34.51 -0.61
CA TRP A 62 32.68 -34.63 -2.01
C TRP A 62 32.10 -35.87 -2.71
N THR A 63 32.07 -37.01 -2.04
CA THR A 63 31.46 -38.24 -2.54
C THR A 63 29.98 -38.04 -2.82
N ALA A 64 29.24 -37.47 -1.88
CA ALA A 64 27.82 -37.11 -2.03
C ALA A 64 27.58 -36.19 -3.23
N LEU A 65 28.40 -35.15 -3.39
CA LEU A 65 28.32 -34.25 -4.54
C LEU A 65 28.65 -34.94 -5.86
N SER A 66 29.59 -35.89 -5.85
CA SER A 66 29.96 -36.65 -7.04
C SER A 66 28.89 -37.65 -7.49
N GLU A 67 28.13 -38.19 -6.54
CA GLU A 67 27.01 -39.08 -6.78
C GLU A 67 25.76 -38.30 -7.27
N ALA A 68 25.61 -37.04 -6.87
CA ALA A 68 24.53 -36.14 -7.28
C ALA A 68 24.77 -35.46 -8.67
N ALA A 69 25.31 -36.21 -9.64
CA ALA A 69 25.72 -35.65 -10.94
C ALA A 69 24.66 -34.78 -11.68
N PRO A 70 23.35 -35.09 -11.68
CA PRO A 70 22.35 -34.23 -12.32
C PRO A 70 22.18 -32.88 -11.62
N LEU A 71 22.29 -32.83 -10.29
CA LEU A 71 22.20 -31.59 -9.49
C LEU A 71 23.52 -30.79 -9.58
N MET A 72 24.63 -31.44 -9.86
CA MET A 72 25.94 -30.80 -10.09
C MET A 72 26.04 -30.05 -11.41
N GLU A 73 25.30 -30.43 -12.46
CA GLU A 73 25.26 -29.65 -13.71
C GLU A 73 24.65 -28.24 -13.50
N GLU A 74 23.72 -28.12 -12.62
CA GLU A 74 23.13 -26.82 -12.23
C GLU A 74 24.15 -25.98 -11.44
N ALA A 75 24.82 -26.57 -10.46
CA ALA A 75 25.87 -25.90 -9.68
C ALA A 75 27.15 -25.61 -10.49
N ALA A 76 27.51 -26.48 -11.43
CA ALA A 76 28.69 -26.31 -12.31
C ALA A 76 28.49 -25.17 -13.33
N ARG A 77 27.27 -24.95 -13.83
CA ARG A 77 26.92 -23.77 -14.67
C ARG A 77 27.13 -22.44 -13.94
N CYS A 78 27.01 -22.44 -12.61
CA CYS A 78 27.30 -21.27 -11.79
C CYS A 78 28.80 -21.06 -11.55
N LEU A 79 29.64 -22.11 -11.53
CA LEU A 79 31.07 -22.05 -11.23
C LEU A 79 31.93 -21.78 -12.46
N THR A 80 31.58 -22.31 -13.65
CA THR A 80 32.32 -22.10 -14.89
C THR A 80 32.26 -20.69 -15.45
N ARG A 81 31.33 -19.85 -14.92
CA ARG A 81 31.23 -18.42 -15.26
C ARG A 81 32.22 -17.52 -14.51
N GLN A 82 33.05 -18.04 -13.61
CA GLN A 82 33.95 -17.21 -12.76
C GLN A 82 35.46 -17.33 -13.15
N SER A 83 35.85 -17.95 -14.26
CA SER A 83 37.27 -18.21 -14.55
C SER A 83 37.76 -17.82 -15.95
N ASP A 84 37.27 -16.70 -16.52
CA ASP A 84 37.90 -16.13 -17.71
C ASP A 84 37.97 -14.58 -17.63
N PRO A 85 39.18 -13.99 -17.39
CA PRO A 85 39.31 -12.52 -17.21
C PRO A 85 39.37 -11.72 -18.53
N SER A 86 39.17 -12.32 -19.70
CA SER A 86 39.36 -11.66 -21.00
C SER A 86 38.13 -11.58 -21.89
N ALA A 87 36.95 -11.88 -21.39
CA ALA A 87 35.71 -11.71 -22.14
C ALA A 87 34.83 -10.58 -21.56
N THR A 88 34.74 -9.49 -22.28
CA THR A 88 33.63 -8.52 -22.36
C THR A 88 32.72 -8.43 -21.13
N GLN A 89 32.57 -7.23 -20.61
CA GLN A 89 31.58 -6.77 -19.62
C GLN A 89 30.46 -7.78 -19.34
N VAL A 90 30.63 -8.56 -18.26
CA VAL A 90 29.57 -9.42 -17.72
C VAL A 90 28.52 -8.46 -17.15
N SER A 91 27.39 -8.33 -17.85
CA SER A 91 26.22 -7.67 -17.28
C SER A 91 25.87 -8.37 -15.97
N ASP A 92 25.77 -7.61 -14.89
CA ASP A 92 25.23 -8.05 -13.60
C ASP A 92 23.94 -8.88 -13.81
N PRO A 93 23.66 -9.87 -12.97
CA PRO A 93 22.42 -10.63 -13.08
C PRO A 93 21.22 -9.69 -13.01
N THR A 94 20.25 -9.89 -13.91
CA THR A 94 19.00 -9.12 -13.92
C THR A 94 18.32 -9.26 -12.57
N MET A 95 18.01 -8.15 -11.93
CA MET A 95 17.20 -8.12 -10.71
C MET A 95 15.74 -8.24 -11.08
N ILE A 96 15.03 -9.25 -10.57
CA ILE A 96 13.66 -9.56 -10.98
C ILE A 96 12.77 -9.63 -9.75
N VAL A 97 11.71 -8.82 -9.74
CA VAL A 97 10.60 -8.89 -8.78
C VAL A 97 9.30 -8.86 -9.55
N LEU A 98 8.73 -10.01 -9.78
CA LEU A 98 7.51 -10.21 -10.56
C LEU A 98 6.55 -11.15 -9.80
N PRO A 99 5.23 -10.97 -9.93
CA PRO A 99 4.25 -11.98 -9.55
C PRO A 99 4.50 -13.28 -10.31
N CYS A 100 4.02 -14.44 -9.81
CA CYS A 100 4.17 -15.71 -10.49
C CYS A 100 3.71 -15.65 -11.95
N PRO A 101 4.42 -16.28 -12.90
CA PRO A 101 4.05 -16.29 -14.30
C PRO A 101 2.71 -16.99 -14.50
N ASN A 102 2.00 -16.62 -15.57
CA ASN A 102 0.89 -17.42 -16.03
C ASN A 102 1.45 -18.58 -16.88
N GLU A 103 1.60 -19.76 -16.28
CA GLU A 103 2.14 -20.96 -16.96
C GLU A 103 1.34 -21.38 -18.22
N ARG A 104 0.13 -20.82 -18.37
CA ARG A 104 -0.79 -21.15 -19.47
C ARG A 104 -1.08 -19.95 -20.37
N PHE A 105 -0.09 -19.08 -20.55
CA PHE A 105 -0.20 -17.96 -21.49
C PHE A 105 -0.13 -18.48 -22.94
N ILE A 106 -1.19 -18.21 -23.72
CA ILE A 106 -1.31 -18.68 -25.11
C ILE A 106 -1.46 -17.50 -26.04
N GLY A 107 -0.81 -17.62 -27.23
CA GLY A 107 -0.95 -16.69 -28.32
C GLY A 107 -0.32 -15.33 -28.08
N ARG A 108 -0.85 -14.30 -28.75
CA ARG A 108 -0.49 -12.87 -28.62
C ARG A 108 0.97 -12.55 -28.92
N ARG A 109 1.63 -13.34 -29.78
CA ARG A 109 3.01 -13.05 -30.19
C ARG A 109 3.12 -11.68 -30.85
N ASP A 110 2.19 -11.33 -31.73
CA ASP A 110 2.15 -10.04 -32.41
C ASP A 110 2.02 -8.89 -31.39
N ALA A 111 1.19 -9.07 -30.35
CA ALA A 111 1.01 -8.09 -29.28
C ALA A 111 2.28 -7.91 -28.44
N LEU A 112 3.02 -8.99 -28.13
CA LEU A 112 4.30 -8.93 -27.43
C LEU A 112 5.36 -8.20 -28.25
N ASP A 113 5.41 -8.48 -29.56
CA ASP A 113 6.35 -7.84 -30.50
C ASP A 113 6.02 -6.36 -30.69
N ASP A 114 4.74 -6.00 -30.76
CA ASP A 114 4.27 -4.62 -30.85
C ASP A 114 4.63 -3.82 -29.59
N VAL A 115 4.37 -4.39 -28.39
CA VAL A 115 4.76 -3.77 -27.12
C VAL A 115 6.27 -3.58 -27.05
N HIS A 116 7.05 -4.58 -27.47
CA HIS A 116 8.51 -4.48 -27.52
C HIS A 116 8.98 -3.35 -28.45
N ARG A 117 8.41 -3.28 -29.66
CA ARG A 117 8.72 -2.23 -30.64
C ARG A 117 8.38 -0.84 -30.13
N LEU A 118 7.20 -0.69 -29.49
CA LEU A 118 6.76 0.59 -28.93
C LEU A 118 7.63 1.01 -27.74
N LEU A 119 7.96 0.11 -26.81
CA LEU A 119 8.85 0.38 -25.68
C LEU A 119 10.23 0.78 -26.13
N SER A 120 10.81 0.05 -27.08
CA SER A 120 12.13 0.38 -27.66
C SER A 120 12.18 1.75 -28.28
N LYS A 121 11.09 2.22 -28.90
CA LYS A 121 10.97 3.53 -29.55
C LYS A 121 10.66 4.66 -28.56
N HIS A 122 9.75 4.44 -27.63
CA HIS A 122 9.14 5.51 -26.83
C HIS A 122 9.47 5.43 -25.33
N ARG A 123 10.07 4.31 -24.86
CA ARG A 123 10.45 4.04 -23.47
C ARG A 123 9.30 4.02 -22.46
N ALA A 124 8.09 4.39 -22.85
CA ALA A 124 6.91 4.31 -21.99
C ALA A 124 5.69 3.95 -22.83
N VAL A 125 5.04 2.86 -22.44
CA VAL A 125 3.87 2.32 -23.14
C VAL A 125 2.77 2.00 -22.12
N ALA A 126 1.53 2.33 -22.50
CA ALA A 126 0.34 1.98 -21.74
C ALA A 126 -0.48 0.94 -22.54
N ILE A 127 -0.60 -0.26 -21.99
CA ILE A 127 -1.51 -1.30 -22.52
C ILE A 127 -2.93 -0.96 -22.07
N ALA A 128 -3.73 -0.41 -22.97
CA ALA A 128 -5.11 -0.03 -22.74
C ALA A 128 -6.07 -1.09 -23.30
N GLY A 129 -7.22 -1.27 -22.66
CA GLY A 129 -8.25 -2.20 -23.14
C GLY A 129 -9.28 -2.59 -22.09
N LEU A 130 -10.28 -3.37 -22.47
CA LEU A 130 -11.37 -3.81 -21.61
C LEU A 130 -10.87 -4.62 -20.39
N GLY A 131 -11.68 -4.65 -19.31
CA GLY A 131 -11.43 -5.55 -18.19
C GLY A 131 -11.50 -7.02 -18.61
N GLY A 132 -10.56 -7.85 -18.11
CA GLY A 132 -10.55 -9.28 -18.46
C GLY A 132 -9.95 -9.63 -19.83
N VAL A 133 -9.51 -8.63 -20.62
CA VAL A 133 -8.87 -8.84 -21.94
C VAL A 133 -7.43 -9.38 -21.84
N GLY A 134 -6.85 -9.47 -20.64
CA GLY A 134 -5.52 -10.05 -20.42
C GLY A 134 -4.36 -9.05 -20.45
N LYS A 135 -4.58 -7.76 -20.12
CA LYS A 135 -3.52 -6.71 -20.09
C LYS A 135 -2.38 -7.06 -19.14
N SER A 136 -2.70 -7.38 -17.88
CA SER A 136 -1.71 -7.75 -16.86
C SER A 136 -0.95 -9.03 -17.22
N SER A 137 -1.64 -10.02 -17.81
CA SER A 137 -1.01 -11.26 -18.27
C SER A 137 -0.03 -11.00 -19.41
N LEU A 138 -0.39 -10.14 -20.39
CA LEU A 138 0.51 -9.76 -21.48
C LEU A 138 1.74 -8.99 -20.94
N MET A 139 1.55 -8.05 -20.03
CA MET A 139 2.60 -7.27 -19.41
C MET A 139 3.59 -8.18 -18.65
N LEU A 140 3.08 -9.12 -17.85
CA LEU A 140 3.90 -10.08 -17.11
C LEU A 140 4.65 -11.02 -18.04
N GLN A 141 3.97 -11.59 -19.07
CA GLN A 141 4.62 -12.45 -20.05
C GLN A 141 5.76 -11.74 -20.77
N TYR A 142 5.55 -10.49 -21.19
CA TYR A 142 6.60 -9.65 -21.76
C TYR A 142 7.77 -9.50 -20.81
N ALA A 143 7.51 -9.19 -19.54
CA ALA A 143 8.52 -9.00 -18.54
C ALA A 143 9.37 -10.28 -18.30
N TYR A 144 8.73 -11.44 -18.22
CA TYR A 144 9.42 -12.73 -18.08
C TYR A 144 10.31 -13.03 -19.29
N GLU A 145 9.79 -12.90 -20.51
CA GLU A 145 10.57 -13.15 -21.74
C GLU A 145 11.79 -12.23 -21.86
N GLN A 146 11.62 -10.93 -21.49
CA GLN A 146 12.74 -10.00 -21.54
C GLN A 146 13.74 -10.22 -20.39
N SER A 147 13.28 -10.72 -19.25
CA SER A 147 14.16 -11.11 -18.14
C SER A 147 15.05 -12.30 -18.50
N GLU A 148 14.50 -13.31 -19.16
CA GLU A 148 15.28 -14.46 -19.68
C GLU A 148 16.34 -14.03 -20.70
N ARG A 149 16.01 -13.05 -21.55
CA ARG A 149 16.93 -12.47 -22.53
C ARG A 149 17.96 -11.52 -21.91
N LYS A 150 17.84 -11.21 -20.60
CA LYS A 150 18.70 -10.26 -19.87
C LYS A 150 18.75 -8.85 -20.49
N HIS A 151 17.62 -8.42 -21.05
CA HIS A 151 17.52 -7.12 -21.71
C HIS A 151 17.56 -5.96 -20.73
N TYR A 152 17.15 -6.18 -19.47
CA TYR A 152 17.07 -5.18 -18.43
C TYR A 152 17.95 -5.53 -17.22
N SER A 153 18.51 -4.52 -16.57
CA SER A 153 19.28 -4.68 -15.33
C SER A 153 18.38 -4.91 -14.11
N LEU A 154 17.18 -4.36 -14.16
CA LEU A 154 16.12 -4.50 -13.15
C LEU A 154 14.78 -4.65 -13.85
N VAL A 155 13.96 -5.61 -13.40
CA VAL A 155 12.54 -5.72 -13.75
C VAL A 155 11.74 -5.75 -12.46
N PHE A 156 10.88 -4.75 -12.27
CA PHE A 156 10.11 -4.61 -11.04
C PHE A 156 8.63 -4.30 -11.32
N TRP A 157 7.76 -5.12 -10.73
CA TRP A 157 6.31 -4.96 -10.81
C TRP A 157 5.76 -4.28 -9.56
N MET A 158 4.78 -3.39 -9.73
CA MET A 158 4.02 -2.80 -8.65
C MET A 158 2.58 -2.48 -9.08
N LEU A 159 1.66 -2.48 -8.13
CA LEU A 159 0.32 -1.96 -8.32
C LEU A 159 0.37 -0.43 -8.47
N ALA A 160 -0.49 0.08 -9.36
CA ALA A 160 -0.60 1.52 -9.64
C ALA A 160 -2.07 1.99 -9.62
N THR A 161 -2.89 1.40 -8.77
CA THR A 161 -4.31 1.75 -8.62
C THR A 161 -4.50 3.19 -8.15
N ASP A 162 -3.56 3.69 -7.35
CA ASP A 162 -3.54 5.03 -6.80
C ASP A 162 -2.10 5.45 -6.42
N VAL A 163 -1.94 6.69 -5.99
CA VAL A 163 -0.65 7.25 -5.56
C VAL A 163 -0.02 6.43 -4.42
N GLY A 164 -0.82 6.02 -3.44
CA GLY A 164 -0.34 5.24 -2.29
C GLY A 164 0.19 3.86 -2.67
N ALA A 165 -0.45 3.19 -3.63
CA ALA A 165 0.00 1.90 -4.14
C ALA A 165 1.37 2.01 -4.83
N VAL A 166 1.58 3.02 -5.67
CA VAL A 166 2.88 3.28 -6.32
C VAL A 166 3.94 3.66 -5.29
N GLU A 167 3.60 4.49 -4.32
CA GLU A 167 4.51 4.85 -3.23
C GLU A 167 4.95 3.62 -2.42
N HIS A 168 4.02 2.71 -2.13
CA HIS A 168 4.33 1.46 -1.48
C HIS A 168 5.26 0.58 -2.33
N GLY A 169 4.98 0.43 -3.63
CA GLY A 169 5.84 -0.30 -4.56
C GLY A 169 7.26 0.27 -4.65
N LEU A 170 7.41 1.61 -4.58
CA LEU A 170 8.73 2.24 -4.51
C LEU A 170 9.47 1.92 -3.21
N LEU A 171 8.76 1.77 -2.09
CA LEU A 171 9.38 1.34 -0.83
C LEU A 171 9.82 -0.12 -0.89
N GLU A 172 9.00 -1.01 -1.45
CA GLU A 172 9.36 -2.42 -1.68
C GLU A 172 10.59 -2.53 -2.59
N LEU A 173 10.65 -1.73 -3.67
CA LEU A 173 11.84 -1.66 -4.52
C LEU A 173 13.09 -1.21 -3.75
N GLY A 174 12.96 -0.20 -2.87
CA GLY A 174 14.04 0.24 -2.01
C GLY A 174 14.55 -0.87 -1.09
N GLN A 175 13.66 -1.61 -0.44
CA GLN A 175 14.03 -2.76 0.41
C GLN A 175 14.73 -3.86 -0.39
N TYR A 176 14.22 -4.15 -1.58
CA TYR A 176 14.82 -5.11 -2.50
C TYR A 176 16.24 -4.70 -2.91
N LEU A 177 16.45 -3.45 -3.32
CA LEU A 177 17.79 -2.92 -3.68
C LEU A 177 18.77 -2.99 -2.50
N ARG A 178 18.30 -2.76 -1.28
CA ARG A 178 19.10 -2.93 -0.06
C ARG A 178 19.50 -4.37 0.16
N ALA A 179 18.58 -5.31 0.01
CA ALA A 179 18.84 -6.74 0.14
C ALA A 179 19.87 -7.24 -0.90
N GLN A 180 19.91 -6.60 -2.07
CA GLN A 180 20.88 -6.90 -3.13
C GLN A 180 22.23 -6.17 -2.96
N GLY A 181 22.44 -5.43 -1.89
CA GLY A 181 23.68 -4.68 -1.65
C GLY A 181 23.90 -3.48 -2.58
N ARG A 182 22.85 -2.99 -3.25
CA ARG A 182 22.92 -1.86 -4.19
C ARG A 182 22.37 -0.55 -3.59
N ALA A 183 22.23 -0.50 -2.29
CA ALA A 183 21.61 0.61 -1.58
C ALA A 183 22.63 1.43 -0.76
N ASP A 184 23.82 1.70 -1.33
CA ASP A 184 24.80 2.57 -0.70
C ASP A 184 24.20 3.94 -0.41
N ALA A 185 24.34 4.39 0.86
CA ALA A 185 23.76 5.64 1.36
C ALA A 185 22.21 5.74 1.30
N MET A 186 21.50 4.61 1.19
CA MET A 186 20.05 4.60 1.25
C MET A 186 19.56 4.91 2.69
N PRO A 187 18.55 5.78 2.85
CA PRO A 187 17.96 6.09 4.15
C PRO A 187 17.40 4.86 4.88
N SER A 188 17.22 4.95 6.20
CA SER A 188 16.64 3.90 7.02
C SER A 188 15.22 3.55 6.55
N GLU A 189 14.78 2.30 6.73
CA GLU A 189 13.39 1.86 6.43
C GLU A 189 12.32 2.61 7.22
N ARG A 190 12.71 3.24 8.33
CA ARG A 190 11.84 4.11 9.13
C ARG A 190 11.58 5.48 8.47
N GLU A 191 12.10 5.71 7.27
CA GLU A 191 12.01 6.97 6.53
C GLU A 191 11.40 6.78 5.13
N PRO A 192 10.11 6.41 5.01
CA PRO A 192 9.47 6.03 3.74
C PRO A 192 9.63 7.08 2.64
N ALA A 193 9.46 8.34 2.96
CA ALA A 193 9.56 9.43 2.00
C ALA A 193 10.99 9.61 1.45
N GLN A 194 12.01 9.44 2.28
CA GLN A 194 13.40 9.51 1.83
C GLN A 194 13.78 8.27 1.02
N VAL A 195 13.28 7.08 1.41
CA VAL A 195 13.48 5.85 0.63
C VAL A 195 12.88 6.00 -0.77
N ARG A 196 11.65 6.49 -0.88
CA ARG A 196 11.01 6.76 -2.18
C ARG A 196 11.83 7.70 -3.05
N ARG A 197 12.27 8.82 -2.48
CA ARG A 197 13.08 9.80 -3.20
C ARG A 197 14.42 9.21 -3.61
N TRP A 198 15.06 8.46 -2.73
CA TRP A 198 16.30 7.76 -3.04
C TRP A 198 16.09 6.78 -4.19
N VAL A 199 14.99 6.00 -4.17
CA VAL A 199 14.65 5.05 -5.24
C VAL A 199 14.42 5.78 -6.57
N LEU A 200 13.67 6.88 -6.58
CA LEU A 200 13.47 7.67 -7.80
C LEU A 200 14.78 8.29 -8.31
N ALA A 201 15.64 8.78 -7.42
CA ALA A 201 16.98 9.27 -7.78
C ALA A 201 17.88 8.14 -8.30
N TRP A 202 17.79 6.96 -7.71
CA TRP A 202 18.49 5.75 -8.18
C TRP A 202 18.02 5.36 -9.58
N LEU A 203 16.70 5.27 -9.83
CA LEU A 203 16.13 5.02 -11.15
C LEU A 203 16.53 6.08 -12.20
N ASN A 204 16.67 7.32 -11.79
CA ASN A 204 17.14 8.40 -12.69
C ASN A 204 18.62 8.28 -13.05
N ARG A 205 19.44 7.62 -12.25
CA ARG A 205 20.88 7.41 -12.46
C ARG A 205 21.17 6.12 -13.19
N GLU A 206 20.48 5.02 -12.81
CA GLU A 206 20.67 3.70 -13.37
C GLU A 206 20.04 3.56 -14.77
N ARG A 207 20.59 2.64 -15.57
CA ARG A 207 20.14 2.40 -16.96
C ARG A 207 19.49 1.04 -17.10
N ASP A 208 18.68 0.94 -18.15
CA ASP A 208 18.11 -0.33 -18.61
C ASP A 208 17.27 -1.07 -17.56
N TRP A 209 16.51 -0.32 -16.73
CA TRP A 209 15.49 -0.85 -15.87
C TRP A 209 14.13 -0.89 -16.57
N LEU A 210 13.28 -1.84 -16.19
CA LEU A 210 11.88 -1.95 -16.59
C LEU A 210 10.99 -1.91 -15.35
N ILE A 211 10.20 -0.87 -15.21
CA ILE A 211 9.15 -0.77 -14.19
C ILE A 211 7.80 -1.10 -14.81
N LEU A 212 7.04 -1.95 -14.12
CA LEU A 212 5.71 -2.38 -14.52
C LEU A 212 4.68 -1.81 -13.55
N TRP A 213 3.77 -0.99 -14.07
CA TRP A 213 2.64 -0.43 -13.33
C TRP A 213 1.35 -1.15 -13.72
N ASP A 214 0.79 -1.92 -12.80
CA ASP A 214 -0.45 -2.65 -13.06
C ASP A 214 -1.66 -1.89 -12.52
N ASN A 215 -2.75 -1.84 -13.30
CA ASN A 215 -4.00 -1.13 -13.00
C ASN A 215 -3.87 0.39 -12.82
N ALA A 216 -3.08 1.06 -13.62
CA ALA A 216 -2.91 2.52 -13.62
C ALA A 216 -4.11 3.22 -14.29
N ASP A 217 -5.24 3.31 -13.58
CA ASP A 217 -6.47 3.88 -14.15
C ASP A 217 -6.60 5.40 -13.91
N ASP A 218 -6.09 5.92 -12.78
CA ASP A 218 -5.98 7.36 -12.47
C ASP A 218 -4.59 7.89 -12.84
N LEU A 219 -4.41 8.13 -14.12
CA LEU A 219 -3.12 8.55 -14.68
C LEU A 219 -2.69 9.96 -14.25
N ASP A 220 -3.62 10.85 -13.98
CA ASP A 220 -3.31 12.25 -13.62
C ASP A 220 -2.66 12.33 -12.24
N SER A 221 -3.18 11.63 -11.26
CA SER A 221 -2.64 11.55 -9.90
C SER A 221 -1.24 10.91 -9.86
N LEU A 222 -0.95 9.97 -10.76
CA LEU A 222 0.33 9.26 -10.81
C LEU A 222 1.46 10.04 -11.50
N ARG A 223 1.15 11.19 -12.12
CA ARG A 223 2.10 11.96 -12.94
C ARG A 223 3.38 12.34 -12.21
N GLN A 224 3.30 12.67 -10.93
CA GLN A 224 4.45 13.08 -10.12
C GLN A 224 5.38 11.94 -9.74
N LEU A 225 4.91 10.70 -9.82
CA LEU A 225 5.66 9.49 -9.45
C LEU A 225 6.32 8.80 -10.64
N VAL A 226 6.14 9.34 -11.85
CA VAL A 226 6.76 8.78 -13.08
C VAL A 226 8.27 8.98 -13.05
N PRO A 227 9.09 7.91 -13.05
CA PRO A 227 10.54 8.04 -13.12
C PRO A 227 10.99 8.74 -14.41
N ASN A 228 12.18 9.34 -14.39
CA ASN A 228 12.75 9.92 -15.60
C ASN A 228 13.04 8.82 -16.63
N ARG A 229 12.29 8.80 -17.73
CA ARG A 229 12.31 7.76 -18.77
C ARG A 229 13.55 7.78 -19.66
N ARG A 230 14.45 8.74 -19.50
CA ARG A 230 15.67 8.80 -20.31
C ARG A 230 16.63 7.64 -20.06
N GLN A 231 16.53 7.01 -18.87
CA GLN A 231 17.44 5.96 -18.43
C GLN A 231 16.83 4.56 -18.46
N GLY A 232 15.49 4.42 -18.39
CA GLY A 232 14.81 3.14 -18.34
C GLY A 232 13.47 3.11 -19.07
N PHE A 233 12.66 2.10 -18.77
CA PHE A 233 11.41 1.78 -19.47
C PHE A 233 10.26 1.66 -18.49
N LEU A 234 9.09 2.19 -18.86
CA LEU A 234 7.87 2.09 -18.08
C LEU A 234 6.77 1.43 -18.93
N LEU A 235 6.24 0.33 -18.44
CA LEU A 235 5.10 -0.36 -19.05
C LEU A 235 3.94 -0.36 -18.06
N CYS A 236 2.79 0.15 -18.44
CA CYS A 236 1.63 0.12 -17.56
C CYS A 236 0.42 -0.54 -18.21
N THR A 237 -0.50 -1.02 -17.39
CA THR A 237 -1.85 -1.45 -17.81
C THR A 237 -2.88 -0.44 -17.33
N THR A 238 -3.86 -0.12 -18.15
CA THR A 238 -4.92 0.84 -17.84
C THR A 238 -6.24 0.52 -18.50
N ARG A 239 -7.34 1.01 -17.93
CA ARG A 239 -8.66 1.04 -18.59
C ARG A 239 -8.97 2.44 -19.11
N SER A 240 -8.13 3.43 -18.84
CA SER A 240 -8.31 4.78 -19.34
C SER A 240 -8.30 4.80 -20.88
N PRO A 241 -9.24 5.48 -21.52
CA PRO A 241 -9.29 5.57 -22.97
C PRO A 241 -8.17 6.47 -23.54
N ASP A 242 -7.62 7.36 -22.73
CA ASP A 242 -6.57 8.31 -23.11
C ASP A 242 -5.34 8.28 -22.18
N PRO A 243 -4.41 7.35 -22.37
CA PRO A 243 -3.17 7.28 -21.61
C PRO A 243 -2.12 8.33 -22.02
N GLN A 244 -2.41 9.21 -22.98
CA GLN A 244 -1.48 10.25 -23.46
C GLN A 244 -1.24 11.34 -22.39
N THR A 245 -2.13 11.49 -21.41
CA THR A 245 -2.00 12.45 -20.29
C THR A 245 -0.69 12.30 -19.53
N LEU A 246 -0.18 11.08 -19.37
CA LEU A 246 1.17 10.81 -18.82
C LEU A 246 2.30 10.89 -19.86
N GLY A 247 2.01 11.28 -21.11
CA GLY A 247 2.97 11.22 -22.22
C GLY A 247 3.42 9.78 -22.54
N MET A 248 2.57 8.78 -22.28
CA MET A 248 2.78 7.39 -22.64
C MET A 248 2.19 7.09 -24.01
N ASN A 249 2.79 6.15 -24.74
CA ASN A 249 2.24 5.70 -26.01
C ASN A 249 1.20 4.59 -25.76
N PRO A 250 -0.04 4.77 -26.22
CA PRO A 250 -1.07 3.77 -26.03
C PRO A 250 -0.86 2.57 -26.97
N TYR A 251 -0.97 1.37 -26.42
CA TYR A 251 -1.17 0.14 -27.15
C TYR A 251 -2.56 -0.41 -26.78
N ARG A 252 -3.47 -0.47 -27.73
CA ARG A 252 -4.82 -1.03 -27.50
C ARG A 252 -4.79 -2.53 -27.64
N LEU A 253 -5.06 -3.22 -26.54
CA LEU A 253 -5.18 -4.68 -26.53
C LEU A 253 -6.62 -5.07 -26.79
N HIS A 254 -6.81 -5.84 -27.85
CA HIS A 254 -8.11 -6.39 -28.27
C HIS A 254 -8.33 -7.79 -27.69
N GLU A 255 -9.51 -8.33 -27.90
CA GLU A 255 -9.88 -9.71 -27.60
C GLU A 255 -8.94 -10.68 -28.32
N LEU A 256 -8.96 -11.95 -27.92
CA LEU A 256 -8.14 -12.97 -28.59
C LEU A 256 -8.64 -13.22 -30.03
N PRO A 257 -7.73 -13.49 -30.97
CA PRO A 257 -8.11 -14.07 -32.27
C PRO A 257 -8.89 -15.38 -32.08
N PRO A 258 -9.84 -15.70 -32.96
CA PRO A 258 -10.68 -16.89 -32.83
C PRO A 258 -9.90 -18.21 -32.61
N ASP A 259 -8.80 -18.39 -33.34
CA ASP A 259 -7.99 -19.63 -33.26
C ASP A 259 -7.24 -19.69 -31.90
N GLU A 260 -6.72 -18.58 -31.41
CA GLU A 260 -6.06 -18.50 -30.10
C GLU A 260 -7.06 -18.70 -28.95
N ALA A 261 -8.29 -18.21 -29.11
CA ALA A 261 -9.36 -18.39 -28.12
C ALA A 261 -9.77 -19.86 -27.99
N VAL A 262 -9.85 -20.59 -29.12
CA VAL A 262 -10.10 -22.04 -29.11
C VAL A 262 -8.93 -22.78 -28.49
N ALA A 263 -7.70 -22.44 -28.86
CA ALA A 263 -6.49 -23.03 -28.27
C ALA A 263 -6.43 -22.85 -26.74
N LEU A 264 -6.84 -21.69 -26.24
CA LEU A 264 -6.94 -21.43 -24.79
C LEU A 264 -8.00 -22.32 -24.12
N LEU A 265 -9.14 -22.54 -24.77
CA LEU A 265 -10.17 -23.45 -24.27
C LEU A 265 -9.69 -24.91 -24.26
N GLU A 266 -8.98 -25.36 -25.29
CA GLU A 266 -8.38 -26.70 -25.38
C GLU A 266 -7.37 -26.93 -24.28
N GLU A 267 -6.40 -26.04 -24.16
CA GLU A 267 -5.34 -26.10 -23.13
C GLU A 267 -5.94 -26.10 -21.72
N ARG A 268 -6.88 -25.18 -21.46
CA ARG A 268 -7.45 -25.02 -20.11
C ARG A 268 -8.39 -26.16 -19.75
N SER A 269 -9.07 -26.75 -20.71
CA SER A 269 -9.97 -27.90 -20.51
C SER A 269 -9.27 -29.26 -20.54
N GLY A 270 -8.05 -29.34 -21.08
CA GLY A 270 -7.38 -30.60 -21.39
C GLY A 270 -8.08 -31.45 -22.44
N ARG A 271 -8.96 -30.84 -23.27
CA ARG A 271 -9.73 -31.52 -24.30
C ARG A 271 -9.32 -31.08 -25.67
N SER A 272 -9.22 -32.04 -26.58
CA SER A 272 -8.95 -31.79 -28.01
C SER A 272 -10.27 -31.55 -28.79
N THR A 273 -10.19 -30.68 -29.79
CA THR A 273 -11.27 -30.42 -30.76
C THR A 273 -11.13 -31.26 -32.04
N GLU A 274 -10.58 -32.47 -31.97
CA GLU A 274 -10.44 -33.38 -33.15
C GLU A 274 -11.76 -33.77 -33.78
N SER A 275 -12.83 -33.85 -33.00
CA SER A 275 -14.17 -34.06 -33.53
C SER A 275 -14.72 -32.79 -34.17
N PRO A 276 -15.22 -32.82 -35.42
CA PRO A 276 -15.81 -31.65 -36.07
C PRO A 276 -16.95 -31.01 -35.26
N GLN A 277 -17.74 -31.82 -34.54
CA GLN A 277 -18.82 -31.31 -33.67
C GLN A 277 -18.32 -30.55 -32.47
N GLU A 278 -17.31 -31.06 -31.80
CA GLU A 278 -16.69 -30.39 -30.65
C GLU A 278 -15.91 -29.15 -31.07
N ARG A 279 -15.28 -29.14 -32.25
CA ARG A 279 -14.63 -27.96 -32.81
C ARG A 279 -15.63 -26.82 -33.03
N VAL A 280 -16.74 -27.10 -33.72
CA VAL A 280 -17.83 -26.12 -33.93
C VAL A 280 -18.41 -25.65 -32.59
N ALA A 281 -18.51 -26.53 -31.57
CA ALA A 281 -18.99 -26.17 -30.25
C ALA A 281 -17.98 -25.25 -29.53
N ALA A 282 -16.69 -25.54 -29.62
CA ALA A 282 -15.63 -24.70 -29.03
C ALA A 282 -15.55 -23.32 -29.71
N GLU A 283 -15.60 -23.26 -31.02
CA GLU A 283 -15.65 -22.00 -31.80
C GLU A 283 -16.90 -21.18 -31.46
N THR A 284 -18.07 -21.83 -31.37
CA THR A 284 -19.32 -21.17 -30.95
C THR A 284 -19.24 -20.67 -29.51
N LEU A 285 -18.64 -21.45 -28.62
CA LEU A 285 -18.44 -21.06 -27.23
C LEU A 285 -17.50 -19.86 -27.15
N ALA A 286 -16.35 -19.89 -27.82
CA ALA A 286 -15.38 -18.79 -27.84
C ALA A 286 -16.01 -17.49 -28.35
N SER A 287 -16.75 -17.57 -29.46
CA SER A 287 -17.51 -16.44 -30.01
C SER A 287 -18.57 -15.91 -29.04
N THR A 288 -19.31 -16.81 -28.40
CA THR A 288 -20.37 -16.45 -27.44
C THR A 288 -19.78 -15.78 -26.18
N LEU A 289 -18.55 -16.14 -25.79
CA LEU A 289 -17.81 -15.55 -24.70
C LEU A 289 -17.08 -14.25 -25.10
N GLY A 290 -17.26 -13.77 -26.33
CA GLY A 290 -16.67 -12.54 -26.85
C GLY A 290 -15.13 -12.60 -26.92
N TYR A 291 -14.56 -13.79 -27.06
CA TYR A 291 -13.12 -14.05 -27.14
C TYR A 291 -12.33 -13.47 -25.96
N LEU A 292 -12.98 -13.30 -24.80
CA LEU A 292 -12.36 -12.75 -23.59
C LEU A 292 -11.57 -13.83 -22.86
N PRO A 293 -10.26 -13.68 -22.66
CA PRO A 293 -9.41 -14.69 -22.02
C PRO A 293 -9.93 -15.17 -20.67
N LEU A 294 -10.36 -14.23 -19.80
CA LEU A 294 -10.86 -14.57 -18.48
C LEU A 294 -12.12 -15.46 -18.52
N ALA A 295 -13.03 -15.21 -19.45
CA ALA A 295 -14.23 -16.01 -19.62
C ALA A 295 -13.90 -17.40 -20.20
N LEU A 296 -12.96 -17.47 -21.13
CA LEU A 296 -12.48 -18.71 -21.75
C LEU A 296 -11.73 -19.58 -20.72
N GLU A 297 -10.85 -18.99 -19.89
CA GLU A 297 -10.16 -19.70 -18.82
C GLU A 297 -11.11 -20.36 -17.84
N GLN A 298 -12.15 -19.63 -17.42
CA GLN A 298 -13.13 -20.16 -16.49
C GLN A 298 -14.02 -21.24 -17.09
N ALA A 299 -14.47 -21.05 -18.34
CA ALA A 299 -15.22 -22.07 -19.06
C ALA A 299 -14.38 -23.35 -19.24
N GLY A 300 -13.10 -23.21 -19.63
CA GLY A 300 -12.16 -24.31 -19.77
C GLY A 300 -11.91 -25.03 -18.43
N ALA A 301 -11.72 -24.28 -17.34
CA ALA A 301 -11.57 -24.84 -16.00
C ALA A 301 -12.78 -25.64 -15.54
N TYR A 302 -13.99 -25.14 -15.84
CA TYR A 302 -15.22 -25.86 -15.55
C TYR A 302 -15.31 -27.18 -16.35
N ILE A 303 -15.02 -27.12 -17.64
CA ILE A 303 -15.05 -28.28 -18.56
C ILE A 303 -14.07 -29.35 -18.10
N ALA A 304 -12.84 -28.97 -17.76
CA ALA A 304 -11.80 -29.86 -17.21
C ALA A 304 -12.26 -30.57 -15.96
N ARG A 305 -12.83 -29.80 -15.01
CA ARG A 305 -13.22 -30.34 -13.69
C ARG A 305 -14.37 -31.32 -13.75
N HIS A 306 -15.38 -31.06 -14.62
CA HIS A 306 -16.59 -31.86 -14.72
C HIS A 306 -16.52 -32.93 -15.80
N ASP A 307 -15.35 -33.05 -16.41
CA ASP A 307 -15.13 -33.98 -17.54
C ASP A 307 -16.23 -33.91 -18.61
N CYS A 308 -16.78 -32.71 -18.85
CA CYS A 308 -17.84 -32.49 -19.81
C CYS A 308 -17.30 -32.03 -21.19
N THR A 309 -18.06 -32.19 -22.26
CA THR A 309 -17.70 -31.75 -23.61
C THR A 309 -18.01 -30.27 -23.82
N PHE A 310 -17.39 -29.63 -24.82
CA PHE A 310 -17.73 -28.25 -25.22
C PHE A 310 -19.20 -28.11 -25.58
N SER A 311 -19.75 -29.09 -26.32
CA SER A 311 -21.19 -29.15 -26.69
C SER A 311 -22.11 -29.20 -25.47
N SER A 312 -21.72 -29.97 -24.43
CA SER A 312 -22.50 -30.10 -23.19
C SER A 312 -22.48 -28.80 -22.38
N TYR A 313 -21.29 -28.19 -22.26
CA TYR A 313 -21.15 -26.90 -21.58
C TYR A 313 -21.89 -25.78 -22.30
N LEU A 314 -21.81 -25.71 -23.64
CA LEU A 314 -22.51 -24.70 -24.45
C LEU A 314 -24.02 -24.77 -24.24
N LYS A 315 -24.61 -25.98 -24.22
CA LYS A 315 -26.04 -26.17 -23.93
C LYS A 315 -26.41 -25.67 -22.51
N ARG A 316 -25.56 -25.93 -21.53
CA ARG A 316 -25.76 -25.45 -20.15
C ARG A 316 -25.67 -23.93 -20.07
N TYR A 317 -24.68 -23.36 -20.74
CA TYR A 317 -24.49 -21.91 -20.85
C TYR A 317 -25.69 -21.22 -21.47
N GLN A 318 -26.20 -21.78 -22.59
CA GLN A 318 -27.36 -21.24 -23.29
C GLN A 318 -28.66 -21.28 -22.45
N ARG A 319 -28.87 -22.32 -21.65
CA ARG A 319 -29.99 -22.39 -20.69
C ARG A 319 -29.93 -21.32 -19.64
N GLN A 320 -28.80 -21.15 -19.00
CA GLN A 320 -28.65 -20.13 -17.95
C GLN A 320 -28.66 -18.68 -18.47
N ARG A 321 -28.22 -18.47 -19.72
CA ARG A 321 -28.33 -17.14 -20.36
C ARG A 321 -29.76 -16.69 -20.54
N LEU A 322 -30.70 -17.61 -20.78
CA LEU A 322 -32.13 -17.30 -20.94
C LEU A 322 -32.76 -16.79 -19.61
N ASP A 323 -32.25 -17.25 -18.47
CA ASP A 323 -32.75 -16.86 -17.16
C ASP A 323 -32.23 -15.49 -16.69
N LEU A 324 -31.20 -14.94 -17.35
CA LEU A 324 -30.50 -13.71 -16.96
C LEU A 324 -30.83 -12.48 -17.85
N PHE A 325 -31.82 -12.56 -18.72
CA PHE A 325 -32.27 -11.42 -19.52
C PHE A 325 -32.95 -10.36 -18.63
N PRO A 326 -32.25 -9.23 -18.32
CA PRO A 326 -32.29 -8.00 -19.10
C PRO A 326 -30.99 -7.19 -19.16
N LEU A 327 -29.80 -7.76 -19.05
CA LEU A 327 -28.52 -7.03 -19.05
C LEU A 327 -27.93 -6.97 -20.49
N GLY A 328 -27.43 -5.79 -20.91
CA GLY A 328 -26.94 -5.52 -22.27
C GLY A 328 -25.91 -6.54 -22.82
N HIS A 329 -25.84 -6.68 -24.13
CA HIS A 329 -25.22 -7.78 -24.86
C HIS A 329 -23.77 -8.13 -24.48
N ASP A 330 -22.89 -7.16 -24.10
CA ASP A 330 -21.46 -7.40 -23.89
C ASP A 330 -21.09 -7.92 -22.48
N ARG A 331 -21.96 -7.73 -21.49
CA ARG A 331 -21.71 -8.18 -20.11
C ARG A 331 -22.39 -9.53 -19.79
N ALA A 332 -23.39 -9.93 -20.54
CA ALA A 332 -24.17 -11.14 -20.28
C ALA A 332 -23.35 -12.43 -20.44
N SER A 333 -22.34 -12.45 -21.31
CA SER A 333 -21.52 -13.63 -21.57
C SER A 333 -20.64 -14.03 -20.38
N VAL A 334 -19.93 -13.06 -19.82
CA VAL A 334 -19.04 -13.28 -18.67
C VAL A 334 -19.84 -13.58 -17.40
N HIS A 335 -20.99 -12.91 -17.22
CA HIS A 335 -21.92 -13.15 -16.11
C HIS A 335 -22.42 -14.59 -16.04
N THR A 336 -22.75 -15.17 -17.17
CA THR A 336 -23.25 -16.56 -17.25
C THR A 336 -22.17 -17.57 -16.85
N VAL A 337 -20.91 -17.37 -17.31
CA VAL A 337 -19.78 -18.25 -16.94
C VAL A 337 -19.54 -18.24 -15.44
N TRP A 338 -19.53 -17.04 -14.85
CA TRP A 338 -19.33 -16.93 -13.40
C TRP A 338 -20.48 -17.49 -12.59
N SER A 339 -21.74 -17.35 -13.05
CA SER A 339 -22.90 -17.99 -12.41
C SER A 339 -22.73 -19.50 -12.34
N ILE A 340 -22.27 -20.11 -13.43
CA ILE A 340 -22.03 -21.56 -13.48
C ILE A 340 -20.95 -21.95 -12.48
N SER A 341 -19.81 -21.24 -12.46
CA SER A 341 -18.70 -21.51 -11.56
C SER A 341 -19.06 -21.24 -10.09
N PHE A 342 -19.76 -20.14 -9.82
CA PHE A 342 -20.19 -19.79 -8.48
C PHE A 342 -21.20 -20.78 -7.90
N ASN A 343 -22.23 -21.17 -8.66
CA ASN A 343 -23.22 -22.16 -8.23
C ASN A 343 -22.57 -23.51 -7.95
N GLN A 344 -21.52 -23.86 -8.69
CA GLN A 344 -20.78 -25.08 -8.44
C GLN A 344 -19.95 -25.00 -7.16
N VAL A 345 -19.27 -23.87 -6.92
CA VAL A 345 -18.53 -23.62 -5.66
C VAL A 345 -19.50 -23.67 -4.48
N ALA A 346 -20.68 -23.05 -4.59
CA ALA A 346 -21.68 -23.08 -3.52
C ALA A 346 -22.21 -24.50 -3.24
N ALA A 347 -22.39 -25.31 -4.28
CA ALA A 347 -22.81 -26.72 -4.12
C ALA A 347 -21.71 -27.61 -3.50
N GLU A 348 -20.43 -27.29 -3.75
CA GLU A 348 -19.28 -28.02 -3.23
C GLU A 348 -18.91 -27.60 -1.81
N CYS A 349 -18.88 -26.27 -1.56
CA CYS A 349 -18.45 -25.67 -0.29
C CYS A 349 -19.15 -24.32 -0.11
N GLU A 350 -20.22 -24.29 0.69
CA GLU A 350 -20.97 -23.05 0.95
C GLU A 350 -20.11 -22.01 1.70
N ALA A 351 -19.16 -22.45 2.54
CA ALA A 351 -18.20 -21.56 3.19
C ALA A 351 -17.34 -20.79 2.17
N ALA A 352 -16.93 -21.43 1.09
CA ALA A 352 -16.20 -20.78 -0.01
C ALA A 352 -17.07 -19.75 -0.76
N ALA A 353 -18.35 -20.07 -0.95
CA ALA A 353 -19.31 -19.13 -1.54
C ALA A 353 -19.55 -17.92 -0.60
N ASP A 354 -19.69 -18.14 0.71
CA ASP A 354 -19.83 -17.09 1.71
C ASP A 354 -18.59 -16.18 1.73
N LEU A 355 -17.40 -16.76 1.64
CA LEU A 355 -16.16 -16.00 1.53
C LEU A 355 -16.16 -15.09 0.30
N LEU A 356 -16.58 -15.60 -0.86
CA LEU A 356 -16.63 -14.81 -2.08
C LEU A 356 -17.68 -13.69 -2.00
N ARG A 357 -18.82 -13.94 -1.36
CA ARG A 357 -19.89 -12.96 -1.14
C ARG A 357 -19.40 -11.78 -0.28
N VAL A 358 -18.72 -12.05 0.83
CA VAL A 358 -18.21 -10.99 1.70
C VAL A 358 -17.02 -10.27 1.06
N SER A 359 -16.14 -11.00 0.37
CA SER A 359 -14.97 -10.43 -0.31
C SER A 359 -15.35 -9.49 -1.47
N ALA A 360 -16.59 -9.55 -1.94
CA ALA A 360 -17.08 -8.67 -2.99
C ALA A 360 -17.16 -7.18 -2.57
N PHE A 361 -17.05 -6.90 -1.27
CA PHE A 361 -17.10 -5.55 -0.68
C PHE A 361 -15.75 -5.05 -0.15
N TRP A 362 -14.69 -5.83 -0.29
CA TRP A 362 -13.33 -5.50 0.15
C TRP A 362 -12.43 -5.15 -1.03
N SER A 363 -11.18 -4.80 -0.76
CA SER A 363 -10.21 -4.50 -1.83
C SER A 363 -10.06 -5.67 -2.80
N PRO A 364 -10.14 -5.44 -4.13
CA PRO A 364 -9.95 -6.50 -5.12
C PRO A 364 -8.51 -6.99 -5.19
N ASP A 365 -7.54 -6.13 -4.87
CA ASP A 365 -6.13 -6.35 -5.12
C ASP A 365 -5.45 -7.17 -4.03
N PHE A 366 -5.86 -6.97 -2.77
CA PHE A 366 -5.34 -7.74 -1.64
C PHE A 366 -6.33 -7.74 -0.47
N ILE A 367 -6.66 -8.94 0.01
CA ILE A 367 -7.49 -9.20 1.20
C ILE A 367 -6.66 -10.06 2.15
N PRO A 368 -6.27 -9.57 3.34
CA PRO A 368 -5.48 -10.35 4.28
C PRO A 368 -6.30 -11.47 4.91
N ASP A 369 -5.67 -12.63 5.14
CA ASP A 369 -6.30 -13.79 5.79
C ASP A 369 -6.85 -13.46 7.18
N ARG A 370 -6.24 -12.48 7.85
CA ARG A 370 -6.71 -11.95 9.14
C ARG A 370 -8.16 -11.52 9.11
N LEU A 371 -8.64 -10.85 8.03
CA LEU A 371 -10.05 -10.45 7.90
C LEU A 371 -10.99 -11.65 7.97
N VAL A 372 -10.59 -12.76 7.35
CA VAL A 372 -11.39 -13.99 7.38
C VAL A 372 -11.36 -14.64 8.77
N ILE A 373 -10.18 -14.77 9.36
CA ILE A 373 -9.98 -15.44 10.65
C ILE A 373 -10.64 -14.66 11.78
N GLU A 374 -10.35 -13.38 11.91
CA GLU A 374 -10.88 -12.55 12.99
C GLU A 374 -12.39 -12.30 12.81
N GLY A 375 -12.84 -12.11 11.55
CA GLY A 375 -14.27 -11.96 11.25
C GLY A 375 -15.10 -13.23 11.56
N ALA A 376 -14.55 -14.40 11.28
CA ALA A 376 -15.17 -15.65 11.65
C ALA A 376 -15.21 -15.84 13.18
N SER A 377 -14.10 -15.56 13.86
CA SER A 377 -13.99 -15.62 15.33
C SER A 377 -14.98 -14.66 16.03
N ALA A 378 -15.24 -13.51 15.42
CA ALA A 378 -16.21 -12.53 15.92
C ALA A 378 -17.68 -12.88 15.57
N GLY A 379 -17.94 -13.96 14.84
CA GLY A 379 -19.30 -14.36 14.45
C GLY A 379 -19.93 -13.49 13.36
N LEU A 380 -19.15 -12.75 12.59
CA LEU A 380 -19.63 -11.73 11.65
C LEU A 380 -19.77 -12.24 10.21
N LEU A 381 -19.07 -13.32 9.86
CA LEU A 381 -19.15 -13.98 8.56
C LEU A 381 -20.32 -14.98 8.51
N GLY A 382 -20.69 -15.45 7.33
CA GLY A 382 -21.80 -16.42 7.19
C GLY A 382 -21.63 -17.66 8.06
N GLU A 383 -22.74 -18.31 8.47
CA GLU A 383 -22.72 -19.46 9.36
C GLU A 383 -21.79 -20.58 8.90
N HIS A 384 -21.77 -20.86 7.61
CA HIS A 384 -20.92 -21.90 7.02
C HIS A 384 -19.44 -21.54 7.12
N LEU A 385 -19.09 -20.26 6.88
CA LEU A 385 -17.71 -19.78 6.97
C LEU A 385 -17.24 -19.73 8.45
N GLN A 386 -18.11 -19.33 9.37
CA GLN A 386 -17.82 -19.36 10.79
C GLN A 386 -17.49 -20.76 11.29
N HIS A 387 -18.32 -21.76 10.96
CA HIS A 387 -18.09 -23.14 11.36
C HIS A 387 -16.80 -23.72 10.77
N ALA A 388 -16.49 -23.38 9.51
CA ALA A 388 -15.29 -23.86 8.84
C ALA A 388 -13.98 -23.26 9.41
N VAL A 389 -14.03 -22.06 9.99
CA VAL A 389 -12.86 -21.37 10.57
C VAL A 389 -12.75 -21.53 12.09
N ALA A 390 -13.85 -21.90 12.79
CA ALA A 390 -13.89 -22.04 14.25
C ALA A 390 -13.16 -23.28 14.80
N ALA A 391 -12.55 -24.12 13.96
CA ALA A 391 -11.70 -25.24 14.38
C ALA A 391 -10.42 -24.72 15.08
N GLU A 392 -9.84 -25.51 16.01
CA GLU A 392 -8.60 -25.15 16.71
C GLU A 392 -7.44 -24.81 15.75
N GLU A 393 -7.41 -25.42 14.57
CA GLU A 393 -6.54 -25.04 13.44
C GLU A 393 -7.43 -24.77 12.21
N PRO A 394 -7.66 -23.49 11.82
CA PRO A 394 -8.50 -23.16 10.66
C PRO A 394 -7.87 -23.69 9.37
N ASP A 395 -8.49 -24.65 8.74
CA ASP A 395 -8.09 -25.11 7.40
C ASP A 395 -8.62 -24.16 6.33
N LEU A 396 -7.93 -23.03 6.16
CA LEU A 396 -8.27 -22.05 5.12
C LEU A 396 -8.11 -22.64 3.72
N ASP A 397 -7.26 -23.65 3.52
CA ASP A 397 -7.01 -24.25 2.21
C ASP A 397 -8.23 -25.06 1.73
N ALA A 398 -8.99 -25.65 2.65
CA ALA A 398 -10.26 -26.28 2.32
C ALA A 398 -11.30 -25.28 1.78
N ILE A 399 -11.29 -24.03 2.29
CA ILE A 399 -12.20 -22.95 1.86
C ILE A 399 -11.68 -22.32 0.56
N PHE A 400 -10.39 -22.06 0.44
CA PHE A 400 -9.80 -21.46 -0.76
C PHE A 400 -9.73 -22.42 -1.95
N GLY A 401 -9.57 -23.73 -1.68
CA GLY A 401 -9.41 -24.76 -2.71
C GLY A 401 -10.47 -24.70 -3.83
N PRO A 402 -11.79 -24.73 -3.51
CA PRO A 402 -12.84 -24.58 -4.52
C PRO A 402 -12.71 -23.29 -5.35
N LEU A 403 -12.45 -22.15 -4.70
CA LEU A 403 -12.33 -20.85 -5.35
C LEU A 403 -11.11 -20.77 -6.29
N LEU A 404 -9.98 -21.34 -5.88
CA LEU A 404 -8.77 -21.42 -6.69
C LEU A 404 -8.96 -22.32 -7.93
N ARG A 405 -9.59 -23.47 -7.74
CA ARG A 405 -9.88 -24.41 -8.84
C ARG A 405 -10.77 -23.81 -9.93
N HIS A 406 -11.67 -22.91 -9.54
CA HIS A 406 -12.53 -22.17 -10.46
C HIS A 406 -11.97 -20.81 -10.88
N SER A 407 -10.72 -20.49 -10.54
CA SER A 407 -10.04 -19.23 -10.87
C SER A 407 -10.84 -17.98 -10.44
N LEU A 408 -11.59 -18.06 -9.33
CA LEU A 408 -12.37 -16.96 -8.77
C LEU A 408 -11.56 -16.08 -7.84
N ILE A 409 -10.48 -16.62 -7.23
CA ILE A 409 -9.52 -15.90 -6.40
C ILE A 409 -8.10 -16.27 -6.81
N ARG A 410 -7.12 -15.45 -6.35
CA ARG A 410 -5.68 -15.72 -6.46
C ARG A 410 -5.04 -15.62 -5.07
N ARG A 411 -4.23 -16.61 -4.67
CA ARG A 411 -3.48 -16.59 -3.40
C ARG A 411 -2.20 -15.79 -3.50
N HIS A 412 -1.85 -15.13 -2.41
CA HIS A 412 -0.59 -14.43 -2.18
C HIS A 412 0.08 -15.04 -0.95
N ALA A 413 0.74 -16.21 -1.12
CA ALA A 413 1.26 -17.00 -0.01
C ALA A 413 2.27 -16.24 0.86
N GLU A 414 3.15 -15.45 0.25
CA GLU A 414 4.17 -14.66 0.96
C GLU A 414 3.54 -13.58 1.87
N ARG A 415 2.43 -12.97 1.44
CA ARG A 415 1.74 -11.89 2.16
C ARG A 415 0.56 -12.40 3.01
N LYS A 416 0.31 -13.70 3.06
CA LYS A 416 -0.82 -14.33 3.78
C LYS A 416 -2.16 -13.64 3.46
N GLY A 417 -2.56 -13.75 2.21
CA GLY A 417 -3.81 -13.15 1.74
C GLY A 417 -4.19 -13.65 0.34
N TYR A 418 -5.21 -13.07 -0.21
CA TYR A 418 -5.73 -13.38 -1.55
C TYR A 418 -6.28 -12.14 -2.22
N SER A 419 -6.53 -12.23 -3.52
CA SER A 419 -7.19 -11.19 -4.33
C SER A 419 -8.38 -11.76 -5.07
N VAL A 420 -9.36 -10.90 -5.36
CA VAL A 420 -10.58 -11.23 -6.11
C VAL A 420 -10.68 -10.27 -7.27
N HIS A 421 -10.77 -10.77 -8.48
CA HIS A 421 -10.85 -9.89 -9.64
C HIS A 421 -12.09 -8.98 -9.57
N ARG A 422 -11.94 -7.66 -9.85
CA ARG A 422 -13.04 -6.66 -9.74
C ARG A 422 -14.31 -7.05 -10.49
N LEU A 423 -14.19 -7.69 -11.66
CA LEU A 423 -15.35 -8.16 -12.40
C LEU A 423 -16.07 -9.32 -11.68
N VAL A 424 -15.34 -10.18 -10.95
CA VAL A 424 -15.95 -11.24 -10.12
C VAL A 424 -16.70 -10.61 -8.96
N GLN A 425 -16.13 -9.62 -8.30
CA GLN A 425 -16.80 -8.87 -7.22
C GLN A 425 -18.08 -8.19 -7.74
N THR A 426 -17.99 -7.49 -8.88
CA THR A 426 -19.15 -6.86 -9.52
C THR A 426 -20.23 -7.89 -9.86
N PHE A 427 -19.84 -9.06 -10.40
CA PHE A 427 -20.75 -10.16 -10.67
C PHE A 427 -21.46 -10.65 -9.41
N VAL A 428 -20.71 -10.89 -8.33
CA VAL A 428 -21.26 -11.37 -7.06
C VAL A 428 -22.26 -10.35 -6.50
N CYS A 429 -21.89 -9.06 -6.43
CA CYS A 429 -22.80 -8.01 -5.97
C CYS A 429 -24.12 -7.97 -6.76
N HIS A 430 -24.05 -8.00 -8.11
CA HIS A 430 -25.27 -8.00 -8.94
C HIS A 430 -26.10 -9.28 -8.79
N GLY A 431 -25.46 -10.41 -8.54
CA GLY A 431 -26.16 -11.69 -8.36
C GLY A 431 -26.86 -11.85 -7.01
N LEU A 432 -26.51 -11.04 -6.01
CA LEU A 432 -27.08 -11.13 -4.67
C LEU A 432 -28.53 -10.61 -4.58
N GLY A 433 -28.91 -9.65 -5.42
CA GLY A 433 -30.16 -8.89 -5.24
C GLY A 433 -30.10 -7.96 -4.03
N ALA A 434 -30.94 -6.93 -4.01
CA ALA A 434 -30.80 -5.78 -3.09
C ALA A 434 -30.76 -6.15 -1.60
N GLU A 435 -31.61 -7.07 -1.15
CA GLU A 435 -31.69 -7.46 0.28
C GLU A 435 -30.44 -8.24 0.72
N HIS A 436 -30.00 -9.22 -0.07
CA HIS A 436 -28.80 -10.01 0.25
C HIS A 436 -27.52 -9.17 0.07
N GLU A 437 -27.47 -8.27 -0.89
CA GLU A 437 -26.37 -7.35 -1.08
C GLU A 437 -26.19 -6.47 0.17
N MET A 438 -27.27 -5.90 0.68
CA MET A 438 -27.26 -5.11 1.92
C MET A 438 -26.76 -5.94 3.11
N ARG A 439 -27.24 -7.18 3.25
CA ARG A 439 -26.84 -8.09 4.32
C ARG A 439 -25.35 -8.43 4.28
N TRP A 440 -24.81 -8.74 3.10
CA TRP A 440 -23.39 -9.07 2.95
C TRP A 440 -22.48 -7.84 3.08
N ALA A 441 -22.91 -6.70 2.57
CA ALA A 441 -22.21 -5.43 2.78
C ALA A 441 -22.14 -5.07 4.28
N THR A 442 -23.23 -5.27 5.03
CA THR A 442 -23.24 -5.05 6.48
C THR A 442 -22.25 -6.00 7.19
N ARG A 443 -22.20 -7.28 6.81
CA ARG A 443 -21.22 -8.23 7.36
C ARG A 443 -19.79 -7.81 7.05
N ALA A 444 -19.53 -7.39 5.83
CA ALA A 444 -18.20 -6.89 5.41
C ALA A 444 -17.77 -5.68 6.24
N ALA A 445 -18.70 -4.74 6.48
CA ALA A 445 -18.46 -3.55 7.31
C ALA A 445 -18.12 -3.92 8.76
N LEU A 446 -18.95 -4.76 9.39
CA LEU A 446 -18.76 -5.18 10.77
C LEU A 446 -17.46 -5.96 10.95
N THR A 447 -17.09 -6.78 9.97
CA THR A 447 -15.79 -7.48 9.96
C THR A 447 -14.63 -6.50 9.93
N LEU A 448 -14.64 -5.54 9.00
CA LEU A 448 -13.63 -4.49 8.95
C LEU A 448 -13.55 -3.70 10.26
N HIS A 449 -14.71 -3.32 10.82
CA HIS A 449 -14.77 -2.60 12.10
C HIS A 449 -14.21 -3.41 13.28
N ALA A 450 -14.48 -4.70 13.33
CA ALA A 450 -14.01 -5.58 14.41
C ALA A 450 -12.49 -5.81 14.34
N THR A 451 -11.94 -5.89 13.12
CA THR A 451 -10.51 -6.15 12.89
C THR A 451 -9.66 -4.88 12.86
N PHE A 452 -10.27 -3.70 12.59
CA PHE A 452 -9.56 -2.44 12.60
C PHE A 452 -9.21 -2.02 14.05
N PRO A 453 -7.98 -1.54 14.33
CA PRO A 453 -7.59 -1.11 15.67
C PRO A 453 -8.51 -0.01 16.22
N LYS A 454 -8.98 -0.19 17.47
CA LYS A 454 -9.87 0.79 18.14
C LYS A 454 -9.19 2.14 18.36
N THR A 455 -7.89 2.14 18.58
CA THR A 455 -7.05 3.34 18.72
C THR A 455 -5.90 3.23 17.73
N VAL A 456 -5.76 4.24 16.88
CA VAL A 456 -4.63 4.31 15.92
C VAL A 456 -3.39 4.78 16.67
N SER A 457 -2.32 4.00 16.59
CA SER A 457 -1.03 4.31 17.21
C SER A 457 0.10 3.72 16.36
N PHE A 458 1.31 4.21 16.55
CA PHE A 458 2.48 3.72 15.81
C PHE A 458 2.67 2.19 15.92
N THR A 459 2.29 1.62 17.04
CA THR A 459 2.45 0.16 17.29
C THR A 459 1.55 -0.72 16.42
N ASN A 460 0.44 -0.18 15.89
CA ASN A 460 -0.51 -0.92 15.07
C ASN A 460 -0.64 -0.38 13.62
N TRP A 461 0.24 0.50 13.20
CA TRP A 461 0.22 1.05 11.84
C TRP A 461 0.29 -0.02 10.74
N ALA A 462 1.04 -1.09 10.94
CA ALA A 462 1.11 -2.20 9.99
C ALA A 462 -0.29 -2.82 9.75
N VAL A 463 -1.07 -3.01 10.81
CA VAL A 463 -2.45 -3.51 10.72
C VAL A 463 -3.36 -2.51 10.00
N CYS A 464 -3.27 -1.23 10.37
CA CYS A 464 -4.03 -0.18 9.69
C CYS A 464 -3.71 -0.12 8.18
N GLN A 465 -2.43 -0.25 7.83
CA GLN A 465 -1.98 -0.23 6.43
C GLN A 465 -2.54 -1.40 5.60
N GLU A 466 -2.67 -2.59 6.21
CA GLU A 466 -3.30 -3.74 5.55
C GLU A 466 -4.82 -3.56 5.36
N MET A 467 -5.50 -2.87 6.30
CA MET A 467 -6.96 -2.75 6.33
C MET A 467 -7.51 -1.56 5.53
N VAL A 468 -6.73 -0.48 5.41
CA VAL A 468 -7.17 0.77 4.77
C VAL A 468 -7.64 0.56 3.33
N PRO A 469 -6.96 -0.20 2.44
CA PRO A 469 -7.45 -0.40 1.08
C PRO A 469 -8.86 -1.01 1.01
N SER A 470 -9.15 -1.99 1.88
CA SER A 470 -10.49 -2.58 1.96
C SER A 470 -11.52 -1.61 2.58
N THR A 471 -11.10 -0.73 3.48
CA THR A 471 -11.97 0.30 4.07
C THR A 471 -12.31 1.38 3.04
N GLU A 472 -11.37 1.81 2.21
CA GLU A 472 -11.58 2.77 1.12
C GLU A 472 -12.53 2.22 0.06
N GLU A 473 -12.31 0.97 -0.42
CA GLU A 473 -13.23 0.32 -1.37
C GLU A 473 -14.64 0.18 -0.75
N PHE A 474 -14.71 -0.24 0.53
CA PHE A 474 -15.99 -0.34 1.24
C PHE A 474 -16.70 1.02 1.38
N CYS A 475 -15.98 2.12 1.54
CA CYS A 475 -16.58 3.47 1.59
C CYS A 475 -17.39 3.76 0.31
N GLY A 476 -16.91 3.36 -0.86
CA GLY A 476 -17.65 3.47 -2.12
C GLY A 476 -18.96 2.65 -2.11
N HIS A 477 -18.92 1.42 -1.60
CA HIS A 477 -20.11 0.61 -1.43
C HIS A 477 -21.09 1.20 -0.41
N CYS A 478 -20.60 1.76 0.68
CA CYS A 478 -21.40 2.43 1.70
C CYS A 478 -22.22 3.58 1.11
N VAL A 479 -21.59 4.44 0.30
CA VAL A 479 -22.27 5.55 -0.40
C VAL A 479 -23.34 5.01 -1.35
N ARG A 480 -22.99 4.00 -2.17
CA ARG A 480 -23.89 3.42 -3.16
C ARG A 480 -25.11 2.75 -2.54
N LEU A 481 -24.94 2.05 -1.43
CA LEU A 481 -26.01 1.30 -0.75
C LEU A 481 -26.78 2.12 0.30
N GLY A 482 -26.33 3.33 0.61
CA GLY A 482 -26.92 4.14 1.66
C GLY A 482 -26.79 3.53 3.07
N LEU A 483 -25.70 2.79 3.32
CA LEU A 483 -25.45 2.17 4.62
C LEU A 483 -25.09 3.23 5.67
N ALA A 484 -25.89 3.30 6.74
CA ALA A 484 -25.69 4.26 7.82
C ALA A 484 -25.73 3.52 9.18
N MET A 485 -24.55 3.18 9.71
CA MET A 485 -24.38 2.52 11.00
C MET A 485 -23.23 3.15 11.79
N PRO A 486 -23.32 3.22 13.13
CA PRO A 486 -22.26 3.78 13.97
C PRO A 486 -20.90 3.08 13.78
N GLU A 487 -20.90 1.77 13.62
CA GLU A 487 -19.71 0.96 13.42
C GLU A 487 -18.97 1.34 12.14
N ILE A 488 -19.71 1.63 11.06
CA ILE A 488 -19.14 2.09 9.79
C ILE A 488 -18.51 3.48 9.97
N ALA A 489 -19.20 4.37 10.62
CA ALA A 489 -18.68 5.72 10.86
C ALA A 489 -17.40 5.68 11.70
N ARG A 490 -17.33 4.85 12.77
CA ARG A 490 -16.11 4.68 13.56
C ARG A 490 -14.97 4.07 12.76
N LEU A 491 -15.25 3.06 11.92
CA LEU A 491 -14.27 2.47 11.02
C LEU A 491 -13.66 3.51 10.08
N LEU A 492 -14.52 4.28 9.40
CA LEU A 492 -14.09 5.32 8.45
C LEU A 492 -13.29 6.44 9.15
N THR A 493 -13.72 6.84 10.36
CA THR A 493 -12.98 7.81 11.19
C THR A 493 -11.60 7.27 11.57
N GLY A 494 -11.50 6.02 12.05
CA GLY A 494 -10.22 5.38 12.40
C GLY A 494 -9.26 5.30 11.21
N ALA A 495 -9.75 4.89 10.04
CA ALA A 495 -8.96 4.85 8.81
C ALA A 495 -8.49 6.25 8.37
N ALA A 496 -9.35 7.26 8.51
CA ALA A 496 -8.99 8.64 8.19
C ALA A 496 -7.95 9.22 9.16
N VAL A 497 -8.03 8.90 10.45
CA VAL A 497 -7.00 9.28 11.45
C VAL A 497 -5.66 8.67 11.05
N PHE A 498 -5.61 7.38 10.70
CA PHE A 498 -4.39 6.74 10.22
C PHE A 498 -3.82 7.45 8.98
N LEU A 499 -4.65 7.71 7.97
CA LEU A 499 -4.23 8.39 6.75
C LEU A 499 -3.75 9.83 7.01
N LYS A 500 -4.36 10.54 7.98
CA LYS A 500 -3.91 11.86 8.43
C LYS A 500 -2.52 11.78 9.07
N GLU A 501 -2.28 10.80 9.93
CA GLU A 501 -0.95 10.56 10.54
C GLU A 501 0.13 10.24 9.48
N GLN A 502 -0.28 9.63 8.36
CA GLN A 502 0.57 9.39 7.20
C GLN A 502 0.68 10.59 6.24
N ALA A 503 0.12 11.74 6.60
CA ALA A 503 0.00 12.93 5.74
C ALA A 503 -0.69 12.67 4.38
N SER A 504 -1.54 11.65 4.30
CA SER A 504 -2.33 11.27 3.12
C SER A 504 -3.72 11.92 3.16
N PHE A 505 -3.76 13.25 3.27
CA PHE A 505 -4.98 14.04 3.52
C PHE A 505 -6.05 13.89 2.44
N GLN A 506 -5.63 13.76 1.17
CA GLN A 506 -6.54 13.57 0.03
C GLN A 506 -7.34 12.27 0.15
N ARG A 507 -6.70 11.19 0.61
CA ARG A 507 -7.33 9.89 0.83
C ARG A 507 -8.21 9.87 2.08
N ALA A 508 -7.82 10.59 3.13
CA ALA A 508 -8.59 10.70 4.37
C ALA A 508 -9.94 11.45 4.19
N MET A 509 -9.96 12.45 3.31
CA MET A 509 -11.11 13.35 3.14
C MET A 509 -12.43 12.64 2.80
N PRO A 510 -12.51 11.74 1.80
CA PRO A 510 -13.76 11.04 1.50
C PRO A 510 -14.25 10.18 2.66
N LEU A 511 -13.35 9.57 3.44
CA LEU A 511 -13.71 8.73 4.58
C LEU A 511 -14.34 9.55 5.69
N VAL A 512 -13.74 10.67 6.08
CA VAL A 512 -14.29 11.54 7.14
C VAL A 512 -15.60 12.19 6.69
N ARG A 513 -15.73 12.59 5.43
CA ARG A 513 -17.00 13.13 4.92
C ARG A 513 -18.13 12.11 4.97
N GLN A 514 -17.84 10.86 4.63
CA GLN A 514 -18.83 9.79 4.71
C GLN A 514 -19.16 9.43 6.17
N ALA A 515 -18.17 9.41 7.07
CA ALA A 515 -18.40 9.22 8.50
C ALA A 515 -19.32 10.30 9.08
N LEU A 516 -19.04 11.58 8.75
CA LEU A 516 -19.89 12.70 9.14
C LEU A 516 -21.32 12.54 8.62
N HIS A 517 -21.48 12.15 7.35
CA HIS A 517 -22.81 11.93 6.77
C HIS A 517 -23.59 10.85 7.54
N ILE A 518 -22.93 9.74 7.86
CA ILE A 518 -23.54 8.66 8.64
C ILE A 518 -23.92 9.13 10.03
N TRP A 519 -23.03 9.82 10.76
CA TRP A 519 -23.32 10.33 12.09
C TRP A 519 -24.50 11.32 12.09
N GLN A 520 -24.58 12.18 11.08
CA GLN A 520 -25.71 13.09 10.93
C GLN A 520 -27.05 12.37 10.71
N GLN A 521 -27.02 11.25 9.99
CA GLN A 521 -28.23 10.45 9.76
C GLN A 521 -28.65 9.64 10.98
N VAL A 522 -27.69 9.05 11.71
CA VAL A 522 -27.97 8.09 12.78
C VAL A 522 -28.21 8.77 14.12
N LEU A 523 -27.35 9.72 14.48
CA LEU A 523 -27.36 10.39 15.79
C LEU A 523 -27.87 11.84 15.71
N GLY A 524 -27.95 12.37 14.50
CA GLY A 524 -28.30 13.77 14.27
C GLY A 524 -27.13 14.75 14.44
N ASN A 525 -27.41 16.03 14.25
CA ASN A 525 -26.37 17.07 14.22
C ASN A 525 -25.83 17.47 15.60
N ALA A 526 -26.48 17.05 16.68
CA ALA A 526 -26.15 17.50 18.03
C ALA A 526 -25.36 16.47 18.85
N ASP A 527 -25.09 15.33 18.27
CA ASP A 527 -24.35 14.25 18.95
C ASP A 527 -22.84 14.50 18.97
N PRO A 528 -22.11 14.14 20.04
CA PRO A 528 -20.67 14.32 20.16
C PRO A 528 -19.87 13.69 19.01
N ASP A 529 -20.22 12.46 18.58
CA ASP A 529 -19.53 11.77 17.48
C ASP A 529 -19.68 12.53 16.14
N THR A 530 -20.85 13.17 15.93
CA THR A 530 -21.10 14.05 14.77
C THR A 530 -20.22 15.29 14.83
N VAL A 531 -20.09 15.88 16.01
CA VAL A 531 -19.24 17.06 16.22
C VAL A 531 -17.76 16.74 16.05
N GLU A 532 -17.31 15.59 16.54
CA GLU A 532 -15.94 15.11 16.32
C GLU A 532 -15.65 14.97 14.82
N SER A 533 -16.55 14.35 14.06
CA SER A 533 -16.42 14.24 12.61
C SER A 533 -16.41 15.58 11.88
N LEU A 534 -17.24 16.55 12.31
CA LEU A 534 -17.19 17.93 11.79
C LEU A 534 -15.81 18.56 11.99
N THR A 535 -15.27 18.42 13.19
CA THR A 535 -13.94 18.91 13.55
C THR A 535 -12.84 18.19 12.72
N GLY A 536 -12.98 16.89 12.51
CA GLY A 536 -12.11 16.10 11.67
C GLY A 536 -12.07 16.57 10.22
N VAL A 537 -13.24 16.82 9.60
CA VAL A 537 -13.33 17.40 8.25
C VAL A 537 -12.65 18.77 8.20
N ALA A 538 -12.93 19.63 9.17
CA ALA A 538 -12.34 20.96 9.23
C ALA A 538 -10.81 20.92 9.38
N SER A 539 -10.29 20.02 10.21
CA SER A 539 -8.85 19.80 10.37
C SER A 539 -8.18 19.36 9.06
N LEU A 540 -8.80 18.44 8.31
CA LEU A 540 -8.26 18.01 7.01
C LEU A 540 -8.33 19.12 5.96
N LEU A 541 -9.40 19.94 5.96
CA LEU A 541 -9.51 21.11 5.07
C LEU A 541 -8.41 22.13 5.37
N TYR A 542 -8.10 22.34 6.65
CA TYR A 542 -6.99 23.20 7.06
C TYR A 542 -5.65 22.68 6.54
N GLU A 543 -5.33 21.39 6.75
CA GLU A 543 -4.09 20.78 6.25
C GLU A 543 -3.99 20.80 4.71
N LEU A 544 -5.13 20.80 4.02
CA LEU A 544 -5.19 20.96 2.55
C LEU A 544 -5.12 22.43 2.08
N GLY A 545 -4.90 23.39 2.98
CA GLY A 545 -4.79 24.81 2.65
C GLY A 545 -6.14 25.49 2.31
N LYS A 546 -7.25 24.96 2.83
CA LYS A 546 -8.62 25.46 2.58
C LYS A 546 -9.29 25.99 3.86
N PRO A 547 -8.71 26.95 4.57
CA PRO A 547 -9.22 27.42 5.84
C PRO A 547 -10.62 28.07 5.75
N GLN A 548 -10.97 28.68 4.61
CA GLN A 548 -12.30 29.29 4.39
C GLN A 548 -13.44 28.26 4.34
N GLU A 549 -13.14 27.02 3.89
CA GLU A 549 -14.12 25.92 3.92
C GLU A 549 -14.21 25.29 5.32
N ALA A 550 -13.13 25.34 6.11
CA ALA A 550 -13.05 24.76 7.46
C ALA A 550 -13.82 25.61 8.52
N GLU A 551 -13.75 26.96 8.42
CA GLU A 551 -14.30 27.86 9.42
C GLU A 551 -15.81 27.65 9.72
N PRO A 552 -16.71 27.58 8.73
CA PRO A 552 -18.13 27.37 8.99
C PRO A 552 -18.43 26.03 9.69
N LEU A 553 -17.59 25.01 9.47
CA LEU A 553 -17.73 23.73 10.13
C LEU A 553 -17.35 23.80 11.61
N LEU A 554 -16.25 24.49 11.95
CA LEU A 554 -15.83 24.71 13.34
C LEU A 554 -16.81 25.61 14.12
N ARG A 555 -17.32 26.70 13.50
CA ARG A 555 -18.34 27.51 14.13
C ARG A 555 -19.62 26.71 14.40
N ARG A 556 -20.01 25.84 13.48
CA ARG A 556 -21.15 24.93 13.66
C ARG A 556 -20.91 23.95 14.77
N ALA A 557 -19.73 23.33 14.82
CA ALA A 557 -19.33 22.40 15.87
C ALA A 557 -19.42 23.07 17.26
N LEU A 558 -18.83 24.27 17.41
CA LEU A 558 -18.88 25.05 18.64
C LEU A 558 -20.33 25.38 19.05
N GLN A 559 -21.15 25.83 18.11
CA GLN A 559 -22.57 26.17 18.41
C GLN A 559 -23.35 24.96 18.90
N ILE A 560 -23.09 23.78 18.35
CA ILE A 560 -23.71 22.52 18.78
C ILE A 560 -23.25 22.19 20.20
N GLN A 561 -21.97 22.20 20.50
CA GLN A 561 -21.44 21.87 21.82
C GLN A 561 -21.89 22.84 22.90
N GLU A 562 -21.95 24.16 22.62
CA GLU A 562 -22.48 25.13 23.57
C GLU A 562 -23.94 24.87 23.93
N ARG A 563 -24.75 24.40 22.97
CA ARG A 563 -26.17 24.08 23.19
C ARG A 563 -26.39 22.76 23.90
N THR A 564 -25.57 21.74 23.63
CA THR A 564 -25.77 20.36 24.13
C THR A 564 -25.06 20.10 25.44
N LEU A 565 -23.80 20.55 25.57
CA LEU A 565 -22.97 20.31 26.73
C LEU A 565 -22.84 21.53 27.64
N GLY A 566 -23.14 22.70 27.08
CA GLY A 566 -23.03 24.00 27.77
C GLY A 566 -21.67 24.69 27.54
N PRO A 567 -21.62 26.01 27.85
CA PRO A 567 -20.43 26.82 27.57
C PRO A 567 -19.24 26.54 28.48
N ALA A 568 -19.42 25.81 29.57
CA ALA A 568 -18.40 25.44 30.54
C ALA A 568 -17.95 23.95 30.45
N HIS A 569 -18.24 23.27 29.35
CA HIS A 569 -17.84 21.89 29.18
C HIS A 569 -16.42 21.79 28.56
N PRO A 570 -15.56 20.81 28.95
CA PRO A 570 -14.22 20.64 28.36
C PRO A 570 -14.22 20.48 26.84
N ASP A 571 -15.17 19.74 26.27
CA ASP A 571 -15.27 19.56 24.82
C ASP A 571 -15.62 20.86 24.10
N THR A 572 -16.45 21.72 24.72
CA THR A 572 -16.71 23.06 24.21
C THR A 572 -15.45 23.91 24.20
N ALA A 573 -14.60 23.79 25.22
CA ALA A 573 -13.29 24.44 25.26
C ALA A 573 -12.35 23.93 24.15
N GLN A 574 -12.41 22.64 23.83
CA GLN A 574 -11.65 22.10 22.69
C GLN A 574 -12.13 22.67 21.35
N ALA A 575 -13.44 22.82 21.14
CA ALA A 575 -13.98 23.45 19.94
C ALA A 575 -13.58 24.94 19.83
N LEU A 576 -13.59 25.66 20.96
CA LEU A 576 -13.08 27.05 21.03
C LEU A 576 -11.62 27.11 20.58
N ASN A 577 -10.75 26.20 21.07
CA ASN A 577 -9.35 26.13 20.68
C ASN A 577 -9.17 25.86 19.17
N ASN A 578 -9.94 24.92 18.61
CA ASN A 578 -9.84 24.57 17.20
C ASN A 578 -10.27 25.73 16.29
N LEU A 579 -11.34 26.43 16.66
CA LEU A 579 -11.77 27.61 15.92
C LEU A 579 -10.77 28.76 16.07
N ALA A 580 -10.25 29.00 17.28
CA ALA A 580 -9.26 30.03 17.54
C ALA A 580 -7.97 29.79 16.75
N LEU A 581 -7.50 28.54 16.62
CA LEU A 581 -6.35 28.20 15.81
C LEU A 581 -6.54 28.58 14.33
N LEU A 582 -7.70 28.24 13.78
CA LEU A 582 -8.02 28.59 12.39
C LEU A 582 -8.07 30.12 12.18
N LEU A 583 -8.71 30.86 13.09
CA LEU A 583 -8.80 32.33 13.03
C LEU A 583 -7.43 32.98 13.20
N HIS A 584 -6.59 32.44 14.07
CA HIS A 584 -5.21 32.90 14.24
C HIS A 584 -4.43 32.82 12.91
N GLU A 585 -4.47 31.66 12.25
CA GLU A 585 -3.83 31.47 10.94
C GLU A 585 -4.41 32.35 9.81
N GLN A 586 -5.67 32.77 9.94
CA GLN A 586 -6.32 33.72 9.05
C GLN A 586 -5.96 35.18 9.39
N GLY A 587 -5.17 35.42 10.45
CA GLY A 587 -4.80 36.76 10.90
C GLY A 587 -5.88 37.49 11.74
N GLN A 588 -6.93 36.81 12.16
CA GLN A 588 -8.01 37.37 13.00
C GLN A 588 -7.60 37.27 14.49
N LEU A 589 -6.49 37.92 14.85
CA LEU A 589 -5.78 37.72 16.11
C LEU A 589 -6.61 38.08 17.37
N GLN A 590 -7.44 39.13 17.30
CA GLN A 590 -8.24 39.57 18.45
C GLN A 590 -9.35 38.56 18.79
N GLU A 591 -10.05 38.04 17.77
CA GLU A 591 -11.08 37.01 17.99
C GLU A 591 -10.47 35.72 18.47
N ALA A 592 -9.34 35.31 17.88
CA ALA A 592 -8.59 34.12 18.30
C ALA A 592 -8.16 34.21 19.79
N GLU A 593 -7.65 35.35 20.25
CA GLU A 593 -7.26 35.57 21.64
C GLU A 593 -8.41 35.36 22.62
N LEU A 594 -9.57 35.96 22.32
CA LEU A 594 -10.78 35.82 23.16
C LEU A 594 -11.21 34.36 23.30
N LEU A 595 -11.21 33.63 22.20
CA LEU A 595 -11.61 32.23 22.18
C LEU A 595 -10.58 31.33 22.91
N TYR A 596 -9.27 31.55 22.73
CA TYR A 596 -8.24 30.82 23.45
C TYR A 596 -8.29 31.04 24.96
N ARG A 597 -8.45 32.32 25.42
CA ARG A 597 -8.56 32.64 26.83
C ARG A 597 -9.80 32.04 27.47
N ARG A 598 -10.92 32.05 26.76
CA ARG A 598 -12.17 31.41 27.20
C ARG A 598 -11.98 29.87 27.29
N ALA A 599 -11.34 29.26 26.32
CA ALA A 599 -11.04 27.83 26.34
C ALA A 599 -10.15 27.46 27.55
N LEU A 600 -9.07 28.20 27.78
CA LEU A 600 -8.18 27.99 28.92
C LEU A 600 -8.93 28.12 30.25
N GLN A 601 -9.73 29.16 30.42
CA GLN A 601 -10.51 29.34 31.64
C GLN A 601 -11.42 28.14 31.91
N VAL A 602 -12.18 27.68 30.93
CA VAL A 602 -13.08 26.53 31.06
C VAL A 602 -12.28 25.27 31.44
N GLN A 603 -11.12 25.03 30.80
CA GLN A 603 -10.29 23.87 31.07
C GLN A 603 -9.68 23.91 32.48
N GLU A 604 -9.19 25.08 32.93
CA GLU A 604 -8.64 25.24 34.28
C GLU A 604 -9.70 25.05 35.37
N GLU A 605 -10.94 25.55 35.13
CA GLU A 605 -12.04 25.43 36.07
C GLU A 605 -12.60 24.01 36.16
N THR A 606 -12.62 23.26 35.03
CA THR A 606 -13.26 21.93 34.97
C THR A 606 -12.30 20.75 35.14
N LEU A 607 -11.11 20.84 34.53
CA LEU A 607 -10.13 19.75 34.51
C LEU A 607 -8.93 20.02 35.46
N GLY A 608 -8.80 21.27 35.88
CA GLY A 608 -7.68 21.71 36.70
C GLY A 608 -6.51 22.34 35.92
N PRO A 609 -5.74 23.21 36.60
CA PRO A 609 -4.71 24.02 35.94
C PRO A 609 -3.46 23.24 35.46
N THR A 610 -3.38 21.97 35.77
CA THR A 610 -2.27 21.07 35.36
C THR A 610 -2.71 19.99 34.37
N HIS A 611 -3.91 20.12 33.82
CA HIS A 611 -4.40 19.16 32.82
C HIS A 611 -3.73 19.37 31.44
N VAL A 612 -3.53 18.29 30.69
CA VAL A 612 -2.89 18.32 29.34
C VAL A 612 -3.60 19.26 28.38
N ASP A 613 -4.93 19.31 28.41
CA ASP A 613 -5.72 20.19 27.53
C ASP A 613 -5.46 21.66 27.84
N ALA A 614 -5.30 22.02 29.12
CA ALA A 614 -4.89 23.38 29.51
C ALA A 614 -3.50 23.73 28.97
N ALA A 615 -2.56 22.77 28.95
CA ALA A 615 -1.25 22.99 28.36
C ALA A 615 -1.30 23.25 26.85
N GLN A 616 -2.23 22.62 26.14
CA GLN A 616 -2.44 22.89 24.73
C GLN A 616 -2.94 24.32 24.49
N SER A 617 -3.93 24.77 25.28
CA SER A 617 -4.43 26.16 25.23
C SER A 617 -3.35 27.19 25.60
N LEU A 618 -2.54 26.91 26.63
CA LEU A 618 -1.39 27.73 27.00
C LEU A 618 -0.37 27.86 25.87
N ASN A 619 -0.04 26.76 25.18
CA ASN A 619 0.83 26.81 24.00
C ASN A 619 0.25 27.66 22.88
N ASN A 620 -1.05 27.55 22.61
CA ASN A 620 -1.72 28.30 21.55
C ASN A 620 -1.75 29.81 21.88
N ILE A 621 -2.06 30.16 23.14
CA ILE A 621 -1.98 31.56 23.61
C ILE A 621 -0.55 32.08 23.51
N GLY A 622 0.44 31.28 23.92
CA GLY A 622 1.84 31.63 23.80
C GLY A 622 2.25 31.93 22.35
N THR A 623 1.75 31.13 21.39
CA THR A 623 2.00 31.34 19.95
C THR A 623 1.36 32.65 19.46
N LEU A 624 0.12 32.92 19.85
CA LEU A 624 -0.57 34.15 19.51
C LEU A 624 0.15 35.38 20.08
N LEU A 625 0.56 35.35 21.36
CA LEU A 625 1.29 36.45 22.00
C LEU A 625 2.67 36.66 21.37
N HIS A 626 3.33 35.58 20.95
CA HIS A 626 4.59 35.64 20.19
C HIS A 626 4.38 36.40 18.86
N ASP A 627 3.34 36.06 18.10
CA ASP A 627 3.02 36.72 16.83
C ASP A 627 2.60 38.18 17.02
N LEU A 628 2.02 38.52 18.16
CA LEU A 628 1.73 39.90 18.58
C LEU A 628 2.96 40.66 19.11
N GLY A 629 4.14 40.03 19.22
CA GLY A 629 5.36 40.63 19.72
C GLY A 629 5.44 40.74 21.25
N GLN A 630 4.50 40.17 21.99
CA GLN A 630 4.45 40.17 23.46
C GLN A 630 5.31 39.02 24.01
N LEU A 631 6.64 39.11 23.79
CA LEU A 631 7.57 37.99 23.97
C LEU A 631 7.70 37.56 25.44
N GLN A 632 7.58 38.48 26.41
CA GLN A 632 7.73 38.14 27.82
C GLN A 632 6.52 37.33 28.32
N ASP A 633 5.29 37.77 27.97
CA ASP A 633 4.09 37.07 28.38
C ASP A 633 4.03 35.67 27.68
N ALA A 634 4.41 35.57 26.41
CA ALA A 634 4.51 34.31 25.67
C ALA A 634 5.46 33.33 26.37
N THR A 635 6.60 33.82 26.96
CA THR A 635 7.54 32.96 27.65
C THR A 635 6.90 32.25 28.85
N ASP A 636 6.11 32.96 29.64
CA ASP A 636 5.45 32.39 30.82
C ASP A 636 4.41 31.33 30.45
N PHE A 637 3.63 31.59 29.41
CA PHE A 637 2.66 30.62 28.88
C PHE A 637 3.35 29.36 28.36
N TYR A 638 4.42 29.46 27.57
CA TYR A 638 5.15 28.31 27.05
C TYR A 638 5.85 27.49 28.12
N ARG A 639 6.47 28.16 29.15
CA ARG A 639 7.09 27.44 30.25
C ARG A 639 6.09 26.65 31.07
N ARG A 640 4.92 27.22 31.33
CA ARG A 640 3.85 26.54 32.05
C ARG A 640 3.32 25.34 31.23
N ALA A 641 3.11 25.51 29.94
CA ALA A 641 2.71 24.42 29.05
C ALA A 641 3.74 23.29 28.99
N LEU A 642 5.04 23.61 28.87
CA LEU A 642 6.10 22.64 28.88
C LEU A 642 6.15 21.84 30.18
N GLN A 643 6.04 22.54 31.33
CA GLN A 643 6.04 21.89 32.63
C GLN A 643 4.90 20.88 32.77
N ILE A 644 3.69 21.23 32.32
CA ILE A 644 2.52 20.34 32.37
C ILE A 644 2.76 19.12 31.44
N HIS A 645 3.21 19.34 30.20
CA HIS A 645 3.47 18.23 29.26
C HIS A 645 4.55 17.29 29.77
N GLU A 646 5.64 17.78 30.37
CA GLU A 646 6.68 16.93 30.94
C GLU A 646 6.18 16.11 32.14
N GLN A 647 5.32 16.70 32.97
CA GLN A 647 4.75 16.01 34.16
C GLN A 647 3.70 14.96 33.79
N CYS A 648 2.83 15.27 32.82
CA CYS A 648 1.68 14.42 32.50
C CYS A 648 1.98 13.38 31.40
N LEU A 649 2.72 13.78 30.37
CA LEU A 649 2.96 12.94 29.17
C LEU A 649 4.39 12.35 29.15
N GLY A 650 5.29 12.93 29.95
CA GLY A 650 6.68 12.53 29.98
C GLY A 650 7.58 13.28 28.98
N SER A 651 8.88 13.09 29.18
CA SER A 651 9.94 13.86 28.50
C SER A 651 10.17 13.49 27.04
N THR A 652 9.53 12.44 26.54
CA THR A 652 9.69 11.93 25.16
C THR A 652 8.41 11.96 24.33
N HIS A 653 7.36 12.61 24.83
CA HIS A 653 6.09 12.70 24.11
C HIS A 653 6.15 13.76 22.99
N PRO A 654 5.48 13.54 21.83
CA PRO A 654 5.43 14.53 20.73
C PRO A 654 4.91 15.91 21.12
N ASP A 655 3.95 16.01 22.05
CA ASP A 655 3.43 17.29 22.54
C ASP A 655 4.45 18.01 23.44
N THR A 656 5.27 17.27 24.19
CA THR A 656 6.43 17.85 24.89
C THR A 656 7.42 18.45 23.90
N ALA A 657 7.67 17.76 22.77
CA ALA A 657 8.52 18.30 21.69
C ALA A 657 7.90 19.56 21.04
N LYS A 658 6.57 19.66 20.95
CA LYS A 658 5.89 20.87 20.47
C LYS A 658 6.15 22.06 21.39
N SER A 659 5.97 21.88 22.72
CA SER A 659 6.24 22.94 23.70
C SER A 659 7.70 23.35 23.74
N LEU A 660 8.63 22.39 23.64
CA LEU A 660 10.08 22.65 23.54
C LEU A 660 10.41 23.47 22.29
N SER A 661 9.82 23.13 21.13
CA SER A 661 10.01 23.88 19.88
C SER A 661 9.50 25.32 20.00
N ASN A 662 8.30 25.51 20.56
CA ASN A 662 7.70 26.83 20.71
C ASN A 662 8.54 27.73 21.64
N LEU A 663 8.92 27.21 22.81
CA LEU A 663 9.78 27.95 23.74
C LEU A 663 11.17 28.23 23.14
N GLY A 664 11.75 27.26 22.44
CA GLY A 664 13.03 27.42 21.77
C GLY A 664 13.02 28.49 20.68
N MET A 665 11.94 28.55 19.88
CA MET A 665 11.78 29.60 18.86
C MET A 665 11.59 30.99 19.48
N LEU A 666 10.81 31.11 20.55
CA LEU A 666 10.64 32.35 21.28
C LEU A 666 11.96 32.86 21.86
N LEU A 667 12.74 31.97 22.50
CA LEU A 667 14.07 32.35 23.07
C LEU A 667 15.06 32.74 21.96
N LYS A 668 14.99 32.11 20.79
CA LYS A 668 15.75 32.51 19.61
C LYS A 668 15.40 33.96 19.19
N ASP A 669 14.11 34.31 19.17
CA ASP A 669 13.66 35.65 18.78
C ASP A 669 13.97 36.70 19.84
N GLN A 670 14.21 36.26 21.11
CA GLN A 670 14.78 37.08 22.18
C GLN A 670 16.32 37.12 22.18
N TYR A 671 16.99 36.56 21.15
CA TYR A 671 18.46 36.45 21.02
C TYR A 671 19.11 35.61 22.13
N GLN A 672 18.37 34.75 22.83
CA GLN A 672 18.87 33.86 23.89
C GLN A 672 19.28 32.49 23.29
N PHE A 673 20.27 32.51 22.41
CA PHE A 673 20.63 31.33 21.58
C PHE A 673 21.13 30.15 22.39
N GLU A 674 21.89 30.39 23.46
CA GLU A 674 22.41 29.32 24.32
C GLU A 674 21.29 28.54 25.04
N ALA A 675 20.20 29.22 25.40
CA ALA A 675 19.03 28.58 26.00
C ALA A 675 18.12 27.93 24.95
N ALA A 676 18.02 28.49 23.73
CA ALA A 676 17.20 28.00 22.67
C ALA A 676 17.70 26.69 22.04
N SER A 677 19.04 26.56 21.86
CA SER A 677 19.67 25.44 21.16
C SER A 677 19.33 24.05 21.76
N PRO A 678 19.52 23.81 23.05
CA PRO A 678 19.22 22.51 23.66
C PRO A 678 17.73 22.13 23.58
N LEU A 679 16.82 23.12 23.61
CA LEU A 679 15.37 22.88 23.51
C LEU A 679 14.99 22.42 22.11
N LEU A 680 15.48 23.10 21.08
CA LEU A 680 15.20 22.75 19.68
C LEU A 680 15.85 21.42 19.29
N GLN A 681 17.07 21.14 19.76
CA GLN A 681 17.73 19.84 19.52
C GLN A 681 16.96 18.70 20.19
N ARG A 682 16.52 18.88 21.43
CA ARG A 682 15.73 17.88 22.16
C ARG A 682 14.38 17.64 21.46
N ALA A 683 13.71 18.70 21.00
CA ALA A 683 12.47 18.59 20.24
C ALA A 683 12.65 17.79 18.92
N LEU A 684 13.74 18.05 18.19
CA LEU A 684 14.09 17.30 17.00
C LEU A 684 14.33 15.82 17.33
N GLN A 685 15.13 15.53 18.35
CA GLN A 685 15.45 14.17 18.77
C GLN A 685 14.19 13.37 19.13
N ILE A 686 13.27 13.96 19.90
CA ILE A 686 11.99 13.31 20.26
C ILE A 686 11.19 12.99 19.01
N ARG A 687 11.02 13.95 18.08
CA ARG A 687 10.26 13.74 16.85
C ARG A 687 10.90 12.71 15.93
N GLU A 688 12.23 12.69 15.81
CA GLU A 688 12.93 11.67 15.04
C GLU A 688 12.75 10.26 15.63
N GLN A 689 12.74 10.13 16.96
CA GLN A 689 12.57 8.84 17.63
C GLN A 689 11.14 8.32 17.56
N VAL A 690 10.14 9.18 17.71
CA VAL A 690 8.75 8.79 17.85
C VAL A 690 8.00 8.80 16.51
N LEU A 691 8.16 9.86 15.72
CA LEU A 691 7.45 10.03 14.45
C LEU A 691 8.28 9.55 13.23
N GLY A 692 9.60 9.39 13.44
CA GLY A 692 10.52 9.06 12.35
C GLY A 692 11.12 10.31 11.67
N LYS A 693 12.25 10.07 10.97
CA LYS A 693 13.06 11.15 10.38
C LYS A 693 12.44 11.78 9.13
N SER A 694 11.39 11.21 8.56
CA SER A 694 10.69 11.69 7.37
C SER A 694 9.28 12.24 7.63
N HIS A 695 8.90 12.35 8.90
CA HIS A 695 7.59 12.91 9.26
C HIS A 695 7.56 14.44 9.08
N PRO A 696 6.46 15.06 8.59
CA PRO A 696 6.37 16.52 8.40
C PRO A 696 6.71 17.33 9.65
N ASN A 697 6.28 16.89 10.83
CA ASN A 697 6.61 17.55 12.09
C ASN A 697 8.11 17.47 12.43
N THR A 698 8.82 16.44 11.97
CA THR A 698 10.30 16.38 12.09
C THR A 698 10.96 17.43 11.19
N ALA A 699 10.41 17.63 9.98
CA ALA A 699 10.86 18.69 9.08
C ALA A 699 10.64 20.09 9.67
N LEU A 700 9.55 20.33 10.39
CA LEU A 700 9.35 21.59 11.12
C LEU A 700 10.44 21.80 12.19
N SER A 701 10.82 20.76 12.95
CA SER A 701 11.92 20.87 13.92
C SER A 701 13.26 21.16 13.25
N LEU A 702 13.53 20.53 12.09
CA LEU A 702 14.73 20.81 11.31
C LEU A 702 14.76 22.28 10.83
N ASN A 703 13.63 22.78 10.33
CA ASN A 703 13.50 24.17 9.91
C ASN A 703 13.71 25.17 11.09
N ASN A 704 13.14 24.86 12.26
CA ASN A 704 13.30 25.69 13.46
C ASN A 704 14.75 25.71 13.94
N LEU A 705 15.44 24.56 13.98
CA LEU A 705 16.85 24.49 14.33
C LEU A 705 17.72 25.19 13.30
N ALA A 706 17.43 25.05 12.02
CA ALA A 706 18.13 25.77 10.95
C ALA A 706 17.98 27.28 11.09
N SER A 707 16.76 27.78 11.42
CA SER A 707 16.53 29.20 11.68
C SER A 707 17.37 29.76 12.83
N LEU A 708 17.59 28.96 13.91
CA LEU A 708 18.50 29.32 14.98
C LEU A 708 19.96 29.39 14.50
N LEU A 709 20.42 28.35 13.78
CA LEU A 709 21.79 28.27 13.26
C LEU A 709 22.12 29.42 12.29
N LEU A 710 21.13 29.87 11.50
CA LEU A 710 21.27 31.05 10.63
C LEU A 710 21.58 32.32 11.44
N GLN A 711 20.86 32.56 12.53
CA GLN A 711 21.12 33.70 13.40
C GLN A 711 22.47 33.60 14.12
N GLN A 712 22.99 32.37 14.31
CA GLN A 712 24.33 32.13 14.84
C GLN A 712 25.45 32.15 13.79
N GLN A 713 25.11 32.48 12.53
CA GLN A 713 26.02 32.49 11.36
C GLN A 713 26.61 31.11 11.01
N GLN A 714 25.99 30.02 11.46
CA GLN A 714 26.37 28.64 11.14
C GLN A 714 25.66 28.17 9.83
N THR A 715 25.98 28.85 8.74
CA THR A 715 25.24 28.80 7.47
C THR A 715 25.28 27.40 6.81
N ALA A 716 26.45 26.73 6.82
CA ALA A 716 26.62 25.42 6.19
C ALA A 716 25.81 24.28 6.87
N GLU A 717 25.64 24.34 8.19
CA GLU A 717 24.78 23.40 8.91
C GLU A 717 23.30 23.71 8.68
N ALA A 718 22.93 24.98 8.73
CA ALA A 718 21.57 25.43 8.47
C ALA A 718 21.08 25.02 7.07
N GLU A 719 21.94 25.16 6.02
CA GLU A 719 21.60 24.75 4.65
C GLU A 719 21.28 23.26 4.56
N LYS A 720 22.08 22.40 5.20
CA LYS A 720 21.84 20.95 5.22
C LYS A 720 20.51 20.60 5.90
N LEU A 721 20.19 21.26 7.02
CA LEU A 721 18.94 21.03 7.73
C LEU A 721 17.73 21.54 6.93
N LEU A 722 17.83 22.71 6.29
CA LEU A 722 16.78 23.26 5.43
C LEU A 722 16.55 22.37 4.21
N GLN A 723 17.59 21.93 3.54
CA GLN A 723 17.46 21.03 2.40
C GLN A 723 16.76 19.75 2.83
N ARG A 724 17.17 19.15 3.96
CA ARG A 724 16.51 17.96 4.51
C ARG A 724 15.03 18.22 4.87
N ALA A 725 14.72 19.39 5.45
CA ALA A 725 13.35 19.77 5.78
C ALA A 725 12.48 19.92 4.53
N ILE A 726 12.98 20.63 3.49
CA ILE A 726 12.30 20.80 2.20
C ILE A 726 12.07 19.43 1.58
N ASP A 727 13.09 18.61 1.59
CA ASP A 727 13.05 17.26 1.07
C ASP A 727 11.91 16.43 1.67
N ILE A 728 11.71 16.50 2.96
CA ILE A 728 10.63 15.81 3.67
C ILE A 728 9.27 16.43 3.31
N LEU A 729 9.15 17.76 3.34
CA LEU A 729 7.89 18.46 3.13
C LEU A 729 7.38 18.33 1.69
N GLU A 730 8.27 18.40 0.70
CA GLU A 730 7.89 18.23 -0.71
C GLU A 730 7.30 16.84 -0.98
N VAL A 731 7.86 15.82 -0.35
CA VAL A 731 7.38 14.44 -0.51
C VAL A 731 6.08 14.20 0.22
N SER A 732 5.94 14.73 1.44
CA SER A 732 4.79 14.45 2.29
C SER A 732 3.58 15.35 2.04
N LEU A 733 3.81 16.63 1.71
CA LEU A 733 2.77 17.64 1.60
C LEU A 733 2.67 18.26 0.20
N GLY A 734 3.70 18.08 -0.63
CA GLY A 734 3.79 18.69 -1.97
C GLY A 734 4.49 20.05 -1.99
N THR A 735 4.81 20.52 -3.21
CA THR A 735 5.57 21.76 -3.44
C THR A 735 4.80 23.04 -3.07
N ASP A 736 3.47 22.98 -3.15
CA ASP A 736 2.59 24.13 -2.97
C ASP A 736 2.09 24.30 -1.54
N HIS A 737 2.40 23.36 -0.66
CA HIS A 737 2.02 23.43 0.75
C HIS A 737 2.77 24.57 1.48
N LEU A 738 2.06 25.27 2.37
CA LEU A 738 2.58 26.43 3.09
C LEU A 738 3.90 26.15 3.81
N TRP A 739 4.04 25.00 4.45
CA TRP A 739 5.26 24.62 5.16
C TRP A 739 6.44 24.38 4.22
N THR A 740 6.18 23.81 3.05
CA THR A 740 7.20 23.64 1.99
C THR A 740 7.66 24.98 1.46
N GLN A 741 6.71 25.90 1.21
CA GLN A 741 7.03 27.26 0.74
C GLN A 741 7.83 28.06 1.78
N ARG A 742 7.47 27.97 3.08
CA ARG A 742 8.22 28.60 4.17
C ARG A 742 9.67 28.07 4.26
N ALA A 743 9.87 26.74 4.21
CA ALA A 743 11.19 26.16 4.26
C ALA A 743 12.05 26.56 3.04
N ARG A 744 11.44 26.61 1.83
CA ARG A 744 12.11 27.12 0.62
C ARG A 744 12.46 28.62 0.72
N ALA A 745 11.58 29.42 1.30
CA ALA A 745 11.85 30.84 1.53
C ALA A 745 13.05 31.03 2.43
N ASN A 746 13.16 30.29 3.53
CA ASN A 746 14.31 30.31 4.42
C ASN A 746 15.62 29.90 3.72
N LEU A 747 15.57 28.89 2.85
CA LEU A 747 16.73 28.47 2.06
C LEU A 747 17.15 29.54 1.02
N ASN A 748 16.18 30.15 0.36
CA ASN A 748 16.43 31.21 -0.61
C ASN A 748 17.02 32.47 0.05
N GLU A 749 16.56 32.81 1.24
CA GLU A 749 17.11 33.91 2.02
C GLU A 749 18.58 33.66 2.39
N LEU A 750 18.91 32.45 2.84
CA LEU A 750 20.27 32.01 3.08
C LEU A 750 21.14 32.16 1.81
N GLN A 751 20.67 31.67 0.66
CA GLN A 751 21.42 31.71 -0.60
C GLN A 751 21.64 33.15 -1.09
N ARG A 752 20.66 34.03 -0.90
CA ARG A 752 20.82 35.46 -1.21
C ARG A 752 21.87 36.15 -0.31
N ALA A 753 21.91 35.78 0.96
CA ALA A 753 22.94 36.26 1.87
C ALA A 753 24.36 35.82 1.45
N TYR A 754 24.51 34.64 0.83
CA TYR A 754 25.77 34.17 0.27
C TYR A 754 26.23 34.90 -1.00
N VAL A 755 25.32 35.39 -1.83
CA VAL A 755 25.63 36.07 -3.09
C VAL A 755 25.99 37.55 -2.87
N SER A 756 25.63 38.11 -1.70
CA SER A 756 25.89 39.51 -1.35
C SER A 756 27.20 39.70 -0.55
N PHE A 757 27.97 38.65 -0.31
CA PHE A 757 29.35 38.65 0.18
C PHE A 757 30.30 38.17 -0.92
#